data_b5290b878cd54a6406ed5224b7632666
#
_entry.id   b5290b878cd54a6406ed5224b7632666
#
_cell.length_a   1.000
_cell.length_b   1.000
_cell.length_c   1.000
_cell.angle_alpha   90.00
_cell.angle_beta   90.00
_cell.angle_gamma   90.00
#
_symmetry.space_group_name_H-M   'P 1'
#
loop_
_entity.id
_entity.type
_entity.pdbx_description
1 polymer ?
#
loop_
_entity_poly.entity_id
_entity_poly.type
_entity_poly.pdbx_seq_one_letter_code
_entity_poly.pdbx_strand_id
1 'polypeptide(L)'
;AMARKGPVVLTFSDLQWADTSSLELLKHCLPLCDHEALLCMLVFRPDRTSPVWEFRRHVETSLPHQLTLLTLSPFTPDQSNKFMDWLIGPEGLPEETRALIIKNSEGNPYYILEIIQSLIARGGLVRDSETGQWRMTRSITTLDLPDNLQRLLLARIDRLSPEERYVLQIAAVIGPVFWFNGLQALANDAHALKADLSALQRAQLVYEDVRMAELGMQYLFKTPLIREAAYESLLSAPRAAYHLKVAEYLEALSNPEVLVGYFGILAHHYRGARQPKKELFYTLQAAEQSERIYANAEALERYTRALELLDEMEAQAANEAQLYAIHAQRSEVLNKRSQVHYLLGNIQGGEADARDLLPLAKQLSDDPVWLIDALLKQPEVNSPETHEDLIAGMPMAQQALSLAQQSGDQHREMRSLISIANLRSFLRDSTWHEFSERALELARQLGDQKTEVDLLLGIGSAFGMDDLKRSKEYLEAALSICHKLDDKSTEMRLLSALGAQYERSGDYYRLLTEYEQKRLHISREIGNRLAEGEALMYCAQIEGLYLGDYEGGMALAQESLHLWESSTVSLFPLLRIAQIQVAQGKFDQAMANLERARPLGERNVYDLGRAGLDLVSAILYNAMGDETSLRLVLELTVKIHQMVADNLVSQQYQMAAACESAAAYLGLAGCLTDEAECRSHLRQALQSSRTALDIYQQFGFVQIIECVSEEIFFRHSQALAANSYQSEADKYLKQAKDEMTRKHVLIPTDSPFRKTYLENIPLHRAIRDAYRMTQEKPHGFSAQ
;
A
#
# COMPACT_ATOMS: atom_id res chain seq x y z
N ALA A 1 19.18 -20.34 -4.76
CA ALA A 1 20.42 -20.93 -5.30
C ALA A 1 21.19 -21.71 -4.22
N MET A 2 21.36 -21.16 -3.00
CA MET A 2 22.07 -21.86 -1.90
C MET A 2 21.28 -23.08 -1.41
N ALA A 3 19.98 -22.96 -1.20
CA ALA A 3 19.12 -24.03 -0.73
C ALA A 3 19.04 -25.23 -1.69
N ARG A 4 19.31 -25.04 -2.99
CA ARG A 4 19.45 -26.13 -3.98
C ARG A 4 20.74 -26.92 -3.86
N LYS A 5 21.73 -26.39 -3.14
CA LYS A 5 23.03 -27.09 -2.90
C LYS A 5 23.06 -27.83 -1.57
N GLY A 6 22.16 -27.54 -0.66
CA GLY A 6 22.03 -28.16 0.66
C GLY A 6 21.09 -27.35 1.56
N PRO A 7 20.72 -27.91 2.74
CA PRO A 7 19.85 -27.20 3.70
C PRO A 7 20.48 -25.88 4.15
N VAL A 8 19.67 -24.81 4.16
CA VAL A 8 20.08 -23.45 4.58
C VAL A 8 19.26 -23.06 5.81
N VAL A 9 19.94 -22.54 6.82
CA VAL A 9 19.28 -21.91 7.99
C VAL A 9 19.58 -20.43 7.97
N LEU A 10 18.54 -19.60 7.94
CA LEU A 10 18.63 -18.16 8.07
C LEU A 10 18.10 -17.76 9.45
N THR A 11 18.91 -17.03 10.21
CA THR A 11 18.51 -16.53 11.52
C THR A 11 18.44 -15.01 11.48
N PHE A 12 17.29 -14.46 11.81
CA PHE A 12 17.05 -13.04 11.93
C PHE A 12 16.75 -12.73 13.40
N SER A 13 17.66 -12.02 14.05
CA SER A 13 17.53 -11.63 15.46
C SER A 13 17.14 -10.17 15.59
N ASP A 14 16.50 -9.84 16.72
CA ASP A 14 16.12 -8.47 17.07
C ASP A 14 15.19 -7.81 16.04
N LEU A 15 14.29 -8.59 15.42
CA LEU A 15 13.34 -8.11 14.42
C LEU A 15 12.40 -7.00 14.91
N GLN A 16 12.29 -6.74 16.22
CA GLN A 16 11.55 -5.59 16.74
C GLN A 16 12.15 -4.25 16.28
N TRP A 17 13.38 -4.24 15.79
CA TRP A 17 14.08 -3.07 15.25
C TRP A 17 14.10 -3.04 13.71
N ALA A 18 13.52 -4.05 13.06
CA ALA A 18 13.45 -4.10 11.61
C ALA A 18 12.49 -3.03 11.08
N ASP A 19 12.90 -2.38 9.99
CA ASP A 19 12.03 -1.48 9.24
C ASP A 19 10.93 -2.24 8.48
N THR A 20 9.92 -1.50 8.06
CA THR A 20 8.75 -2.08 7.38
C THR A 20 9.14 -2.75 6.07
N SER A 21 10.06 -2.16 5.30
CA SER A 21 10.53 -2.72 4.02
C SER A 21 11.27 -4.04 4.20
N SER A 22 12.11 -4.16 5.25
CA SER A 22 12.78 -5.43 5.60
C SER A 22 11.78 -6.51 5.99
N LEU A 23 10.73 -6.17 6.75
CA LEU A 23 9.67 -7.12 7.13
C LEU A 23 8.83 -7.54 5.92
N GLU A 24 8.52 -6.63 5.00
CA GLU A 24 7.83 -6.96 3.73
C GLU A 24 8.69 -7.89 2.86
N LEU A 25 9.99 -7.63 2.74
CA LEU A 25 10.90 -8.55 2.04
C LEU A 25 10.87 -9.95 2.67
N LEU A 26 10.89 -10.04 4.01
CA LEU A 26 10.76 -11.32 4.70
C LEU A 26 9.43 -12.02 4.40
N LYS A 27 8.30 -11.31 4.35
CA LYS A 27 7.00 -11.89 3.95
C LYS A 27 7.07 -12.57 2.58
N HIS A 28 7.77 -11.95 1.63
CA HIS A 28 7.96 -12.52 0.28
C HIS A 28 8.95 -13.68 0.23
N CYS A 29 9.91 -13.73 1.16
CA CYS A 29 10.90 -14.80 1.21
C CYS A 29 10.40 -16.06 1.93
N LEU A 30 9.54 -15.92 2.94
CA LEU A 30 9.07 -17.04 3.76
C LEU A 30 8.37 -18.17 2.98
N PRO A 31 7.53 -17.90 1.94
CA PRO A 31 6.94 -18.95 1.12
C PRO A 31 7.97 -19.86 0.41
N LEU A 32 9.21 -19.41 0.25
CA LEU A 32 10.28 -20.26 -0.30
C LEU A 32 10.59 -21.47 0.59
N CYS A 33 10.26 -21.42 1.88
CA CYS A 33 10.40 -22.55 2.80
C CYS A 33 9.52 -23.75 2.39
N ASP A 34 8.46 -23.55 1.57
CA ASP A 34 7.60 -24.62 1.06
C ASP A 34 8.27 -25.48 -0.01
N HIS A 35 9.16 -24.87 -0.78
CA HIS A 35 9.67 -25.47 -2.01
C HIS A 35 11.18 -25.74 -2.00
N GLU A 36 11.89 -25.15 -1.04
CA GLU A 36 13.34 -25.22 -0.93
C GLU A 36 13.73 -25.72 0.49
N ALA A 37 14.91 -26.32 0.62
CA ALA A 37 15.44 -26.76 1.92
C ALA A 37 15.92 -25.56 2.76
N LEU A 38 14.99 -24.73 3.21
CA LEU A 38 15.22 -23.48 3.91
C LEU A 38 14.49 -23.46 5.26
N LEU A 39 15.21 -23.15 6.34
CA LEU A 39 14.66 -22.88 7.67
C LEU A 39 14.92 -21.41 8.03
N CYS A 40 13.86 -20.64 8.31
CA CYS A 40 13.96 -19.29 8.81
C CYS A 40 13.69 -19.26 10.32
N MET A 41 14.66 -18.81 11.11
CA MET A 41 14.51 -18.55 12.54
C MET A 41 14.35 -17.06 12.78
N LEU A 42 13.17 -16.67 13.27
CA LEU A 42 12.79 -15.27 13.49
C LEU A 42 12.73 -15.00 14.99
N VAL A 43 13.62 -14.15 15.50
CA VAL A 43 13.74 -13.85 16.94
C VAL A 43 13.42 -12.41 17.18
N PHE A 44 12.44 -12.13 18.07
CA PHE A 44 12.02 -10.77 18.44
C PHE A 44 11.43 -10.71 19.85
N ARG A 45 11.41 -9.52 20.42
CA ARG A 45 10.74 -9.25 21.69
C ARG A 45 9.25 -9.02 21.48
N PRO A 46 8.37 -9.39 22.46
CA PRO A 46 6.93 -9.26 22.33
C PRO A 46 6.46 -7.79 22.52
N ASP A 47 6.91 -6.91 21.63
CA ASP A 47 6.46 -5.51 21.58
C ASP A 47 5.29 -5.37 20.61
N ARG A 48 4.10 -5.13 21.14
CA ARG A 48 2.87 -4.98 20.36
C ARG A 48 2.80 -3.69 19.55
N THR A 49 3.65 -2.71 19.84
CA THR A 49 3.73 -1.44 19.13
C THR A 49 4.67 -1.49 17.92
N SER A 50 5.54 -2.52 17.88
CA SER A 50 6.48 -2.72 16.76
C SER A 50 5.79 -3.31 15.54
N PRO A 51 6.19 -2.91 14.30
CA PRO A 51 5.70 -3.49 13.04
C PRO A 51 5.86 -5.03 12.95
N VAL A 52 6.82 -5.59 13.69
CA VAL A 52 7.03 -7.05 13.75
C VAL A 52 5.80 -7.81 14.28
N TRP A 53 4.93 -7.15 15.05
CA TRP A 53 3.72 -7.78 15.57
C TRP A 53 2.67 -8.02 14.49
N GLU A 54 2.55 -7.10 13.54
CA GLU A 54 1.70 -7.25 12.36
C GLU A 54 2.28 -8.30 11.40
N PHE A 55 3.59 -8.25 11.18
CA PHE A 55 4.32 -9.27 10.43
C PHE A 55 4.08 -10.67 11.01
N ARG A 56 4.17 -10.85 12.34
CA ARG A 56 3.87 -12.12 13.01
C ARG A 56 2.45 -12.60 12.70
N ARG A 57 1.43 -11.73 12.84
CA ARG A 57 0.03 -12.09 12.52
C ARG A 57 -0.13 -12.52 11.08
N HIS A 58 0.53 -11.84 10.16
CA HIS A 58 0.53 -12.23 8.76
C HIS A 58 1.10 -13.65 8.57
N VAL A 59 2.25 -13.95 9.16
CA VAL A 59 2.87 -15.29 9.07
C VAL A 59 1.99 -16.37 9.70
N GLU A 60 1.37 -16.11 10.86
CA GLU A 60 0.42 -17.02 11.52
C GLU A 60 -0.79 -17.34 10.64
N THR A 61 -1.24 -16.39 9.83
CA THR A 61 -2.41 -16.54 8.96
C THR A 61 -2.05 -17.19 7.62
N SER A 62 -0.92 -16.80 7.02
CA SER A 62 -0.56 -17.19 5.66
C SER A 62 0.20 -18.52 5.59
N LEU A 63 0.95 -18.89 6.65
CA LEU A 63 1.79 -20.09 6.69
C LEU A 63 1.56 -20.95 7.97
N PRO A 64 0.29 -21.26 8.35
CA PRO A 64 -0.02 -21.90 9.61
C PRO A 64 0.57 -23.32 9.74
N HIS A 65 0.76 -24.02 8.61
CA HIS A 65 1.26 -25.40 8.59
C HIS A 65 2.78 -25.52 8.75
N GLN A 66 3.52 -24.42 8.62
CA GLN A 66 4.98 -24.39 8.64
C GLN A 66 5.54 -23.61 9.82
N LEU A 67 4.69 -22.86 10.52
CA LEU A 67 5.08 -22.05 11.64
C LEU A 67 5.16 -22.87 12.93
N THR A 68 6.33 -22.84 13.57
CA THR A 68 6.48 -23.28 14.95
C THR A 68 6.75 -22.06 15.82
N LEU A 69 5.81 -21.69 16.67
CA LEU A 69 5.95 -20.56 17.59
C LEU A 69 6.53 -21.04 18.92
N LEU A 70 7.69 -20.51 19.29
CA LEU A 70 8.36 -20.76 20.55
C LEU A 70 8.35 -19.49 21.40
N THR A 71 7.60 -19.49 22.50
CA THR A 71 7.60 -18.38 23.46
C THR A 71 8.51 -18.74 24.62
N LEU A 72 9.61 -17.97 24.76
CA LEU A 72 10.52 -18.13 25.90
C LEU A 72 9.98 -17.36 27.11
N SER A 73 9.80 -18.05 28.20
CA SER A 73 9.47 -17.47 29.51
C SER A 73 10.72 -17.39 30.41
N PRO A 74 10.75 -16.50 31.41
CA PRO A 74 11.79 -16.50 32.43
C PRO A 74 11.93 -17.90 33.08
N PHE A 75 13.14 -18.25 33.48
CA PHE A 75 13.40 -19.51 34.18
C PHE A 75 12.65 -19.56 35.50
N THR A 76 12.07 -20.72 35.81
CA THR A 76 11.60 -21.02 37.16
C THR A 76 12.78 -21.10 38.16
N PRO A 77 12.56 -21.02 39.45
CA PRO A 77 13.62 -21.20 40.45
C PRO A 77 14.43 -22.50 40.26
N ASP A 78 13.75 -23.62 39.92
CA ASP A 78 14.41 -24.90 39.65
C ASP A 78 15.27 -24.84 38.39
N GLN A 79 14.78 -24.23 37.33
CA GLN A 79 15.56 -24.05 36.11
C GLN A 79 16.77 -23.13 36.32
N SER A 80 16.59 -22.07 37.10
CA SER A 80 17.68 -21.17 37.49
C SER A 80 18.76 -21.90 38.27
N ASN A 81 18.38 -22.77 39.22
CA ASN A 81 19.31 -23.61 39.97
C ASN A 81 20.05 -24.56 39.04
N LYS A 82 19.35 -25.31 38.16
CA LYS A 82 19.99 -26.21 37.17
C LYS A 82 20.94 -25.45 36.24
N PHE A 83 20.62 -24.22 35.87
CA PHE A 83 21.49 -23.40 35.04
C PHE A 83 22.75 -22.96 35.81
N MET A 84 22.63 -22.60 37.06
CA MET A 84 23.80 -22.33 37.92
C MET A 84 24.67 -23.57 38.14
N ASP A 85 24.06 -24.72 38.35
CA ASP A 85 24.79 -26.03 38.47
C ASP A 85 25.56 -26.37 37.21
N TRP A 86 25.00 -26.08 36.03
CA TRP A 86 25.67 -26.25 34.75
C TRP A 86 26.86 -25.31 34.60
N LEU A 87 26.78 -24.07 35.07
CA LEU A 87 27.84 -23.06 34.96
C LEU A 87 29.02 -23.31 35.92
N ILE A 88 28.74 -23.68 37.16
CA ILE A 88 29.74 -23.67 38.25
C ILE A 88 29.69 -24.92 39.15
N GLY A 89 28.87 -25.89 38.82
CA GLY A 89 28.66 -27.09 39.65
C GLY A 89 27.72 -26.88 40.84
N PRO A 90 27.15 -27.98 41.36
CA PRO A 90 26.14 -27.92 42.40
C PRO A 90 26.65 -27.36 43.77
N GLU A 91 27.93 -27.52 44.05
CA GLU A 91 28.57 -27.06 45.28
C GLU A 91 29.20 -25.66 45.20
N GLY A 92 29.17 -25.05 43.99
CA GLY A 92 29.83 -23.75 43.71
C GLY A 92 29.29 -22.56 44.50
N LEU A 93 27.99 -22.58 44.87
CA LEU A 93 27.33 -21.50 45.57
C LEU A 93 26.50 -21.99 46.76
N PRO A 94 26.55 -21.34 47.95
CA PRO A 94 25.64 -21.59 49.07
C PRO A 94 24.18 -21.31 48.70
N GLU A 95 23.24 -21.98 49.32
CA GLU A 95 21.79 -21.85 49.07
C GLU A 95 21.29 -20.43 49.23
N GLU A 96 21.74 -19.70 50.22
CA GLU A 96 21.39 -18.29 50.47
C GLU A 96 21.80 -17.39 49.30
N THR A 97 22.96 -17.64 48.73
CA THR A 97 23.47 -16.90 47.54
C THR A 97 22.69 -17.25 46.30
N ARG A 98 22.32 -18.53 46.12
CA ARG A 98 21.47 -18.99 45.01
C ARG A 98 20.11 -18.29 45.06
N ALA A 99 19.46 -18.30 46.24
CA ALA A 99 18.17 -17.63 46.43
C ALA A 99 18.24 -16.12 46.11
N LEU A 100 19.35 -15.47 46.50
CA LEU A 100 19.56 -14.05 46.20
C LEU A 100 19.77 -13.78 44.70
N ILE A 101 20.52 -14.65 43.97
CA ILE A 101 20.72 -14.55 42.52
C ILE A 101 19.39 -14.75 41.81
N ILE A 102 18.62 -15.76 42.18
CA ILE A 102 17.31 -16.06 41.57
C ILE A 102 16.35 -14.86 41.76
N LYS A 103 16.31 -14.30 42.96
CA LYS A 103 15.46 -13.14 43.25
C LYS A 103 15.83 -11.94 42.39
N ASN A 104 17.12 -11.60 42.29
CA ASN A 104 17.56 -10.40 41.56
C ASN A 104 17.49 -10.60 40.03
N SER A 105 17.71 -11.82 39.53
CA SER A 105 17.68 -12.10 38.10
C SER A 105 16.26 -12.26 37.56
N GLU A 106 15.25 -12.41 38.41
CA GLU A 106 13.85 -12.64 38.01
C GLU A 106 13.70 -13.77 36.96
N GLY A 107 14.60 -14.77 37.03
CA GLY A 107 14.64 -15.88 36.08
C GLY A 107 15.28 -15.55 34.71
N ASN A 108 15.91 -14.39 34.57
CA ASN A 108 16.64 -14.06 33.33
C ASN A 108 18.00 -14.80 33.30
N PRO A 109 18.21 -15.77 32.38
CA PRO A 109 19.45 -16.56 32.35
C PRO A 109 20.69 -15.71 32.05
N TYR A 110 20.55 -14.68 31.23
CA TYR A 110 21.67 -13.77 30.93
C TYR A 110 22.10 -12.99 32.18
N TYR A 111 21.14 -12.56 32.99
CA TYR A 111 21.46 -11.87 34.23
C TYR A 111 22.13 -12.80 35.27
N ILE A 112 21.68 -14.07 35.38
CA ILE A 112 22.35 -15.09 36.23
C ILE A 112 23.82 -15.25 35.76
N LEU A 113 24.06 -15.40 34.44
CA LEU A 113 25.40 -15.53 33.87
C LEU A 113 26.29 -14.34 34.20
N GLU A 114 25.79 -13.12 34.02
CA GLU A 114 26.55 -11.89 34.29
C GLU A 114 26.87 -11.72 35.79
N ILE A 115 25.93 -12.08 36.68
CA ILE A 115 26.20 -12.10 38.15
C ILE A 115 27.35 -13.05 38.45
N ILE A 116 27.31 -14.30 37.96
CA ILE A 116 28.35 -15.31 38.17
C ILE A 116 29.69 -14.83 37.63
N GLN A 117 29.74 -14.28 36.43
CA GLN A 117 30.96 -13.71 35.86
C GLN A 117 31.50 -12.55 36.69
N SER A 118 30.63 -11.70 37.21
CA SER A 118 31.02 -10.62 38.13
C SER A 118 31.65 -11.13 39.41
N LEU A 119 31.10 -12.21 39.99
CA LEU A 119 31.63 -12.85 41.18
C LEU A 119 33.01 -13.46 40.93
N ILE A 120 33.20 -14.12 39.79
CA ILE A 120 34.52 -14.68 39.36
C ILE A 120 35.53 -13.52 39.22
N ALA A 121 35.16 -12.48 38.53
CA ALA A 121 36.06 -11.34 38.28
C ALA A 121 36.43 -10.56 39.54
N ARG A 122 35.58 -10.61 40.59
CA ARG A 122 35.88 -10.00 41.93
C ARG A 122 36.63 -10.93 42.86
N GLY A 123 36.98 -12.15 42.40
CA GLY A 123 37.60 -13.17 43.26
C GLY A 123 36.63 -13.69 44.35
N GLY A 124 35.35 -13.38 44.30
CA GLY A 124 34.32 -13.88 45.19
C GLY A 124 33.97 -15.36 44.92
N LEU A 125 34.18 -15.78 43.70
CA LEU A 125 34.06 -17.16 43.25
C LEU A 125 35.35 -17.58 42.55
N VAL A 126 36.06 -18.57 43.11
CA VAL A 126 37.35 -19.03 42.57
C VAL A 126 37.26 -20.53 42.24
N ARG A 127 38.02 -20.93 41.22
CA ARG A 127 38.16 -22.34 40.85
C ARG A 127 39.34 -22.95 41.59
N ASP A 128 39.11 -23.97 42.35
CA ASP A 128 40.14 -24.69 43.10
C ASP A 128 41.08 -25.36 42.11
N SER A 129 42.39 -25.15 42.30
CA SER A 129 43.41 -25.66 41.36
C SER A 129 43.64 -27.17 41.44
N GLU A 130 43.30 -27.80 42.55
CA GLU A 130 43.49 -29.24 42.74
C GLU A 130 42.26 -30.05 42.36
N THR A 131 41.07 -29.57 42.74
CA THR A 131 39.82 -30.27 42.49
C THR A 131 39.10 -29.85 41.21
N GLY A 132 39.46 -28.66 40.69
CA GLY A 132 38.76 -28.05 39.55
C GLY A 132 37.36 -27.52 39.88
N GLN A 133 36.91 -27.61 41.12
CA GLN A 133 35.58 -27.18 41.56
C GLN A 133 35.56 -25.69 41.88
N TRP A 134 34.38 -25.06 41.65
CA TRP A 134 34.17 -23.67 42.07
C TRP A 134 33.79 -23.59 43.51
N ARG A 135 34.35 -22.61 44.26
CA ARG A 135 33.99 -22.33 45.62
C ARG A 135 33.95 -20.82 45.92
N MET A 136 33.06 -20.45 46.77
CA MET A 136 33.02 -19.05 47.27
C MET A 136 34.12 -18.76 48.28
N THR A 137 34.71 -17.57 48.15
CA THR A 137 35.76 -17.07 49.06
C THR A 137 35.22 -16.26 50.21
N ARG A 138 34.00 -15.67 50.04
CA ARG A 138 33.32 -14.87 51.07
C ARG A 138 31.80 -14.91 50.88
N SER A 139 31.01 -14.69 51.92
CA SER A 139 29.56 -14.54 51.85
C SER A 139 29.21 -13.27 51.07
N ILE A 140 28.17 -13.35 50.27
CA ILE A 140 27.64 -12.22 49.46
C ILE A 140 26.42 -11.69 50.15
N THR A 141 26.35 -10.37 50.27
CA THR A 141 25.20 -9.65 50.79
C THR A 141 24.40 -9.01 49.64
N THR A 142 23.17 -8.56 49.89
CA THR A 142 22.36 -7.82 48.94
C THR A 142 23.04 -6.55 48.41
N LEU A 143 23.97 -5.96 49.18
CA LEU A 143 24.75 -4.79 48.78
C LEU A 143 25.84 -5.12 47.75
N ASP A 144 26.25 -6.40 47.62
CA ASP A 144 27.28 -6.83 46.71
C ASP A 144 26.78 -7.10 45.28
N LEU A 145 25.45 -7.25 45.13
CA LEU A 145 24.80 -7.51 43.85
C LEU A 145 24.09 -6.24 43.31
N PRO A 146 24.36 -5.80 42.09
CA PRO A 146 23.62 -4.68 41.48
C PRO A 146 22.14 -5.01 41.37
N ASP A 147 21.28 -3.99 41.52
CA ASP A 147 19.81 -4.13 41.52
C ASP A 147 19.25 -4.45 40.08
N ASN A 148 20.07 -4.21 39.05
CA ASN A 148 19.69 -4.52 37.66
C ASN A 148 20.90 -4.86 36.79
N LEU A 149 20.63 -5.48 35.65
CA LEU A 149 21.63 -5.91 34.67
C LEU A 149 22.48 -4.74 34.13
N GLN A 150 21.88 -3.57 33.95
CA GLN A 150 22.57 -2.39 33.44
C GLN A 150 23.69 -1.90 34.37
N ARG A 151 23.43 -1.83 35.70
CA ARG A 151 24.47 -1.48 36.66
C ARG A 151 25.58 -2.50 36.72
N LEU A 152 25.26 -3.76 36.49
CA LEU A 152 26.26 -4.83 36.45
C LEU A 152 27.20 -4.69 35.22
N LEU A 153 26.64 -4.35 34.07
CA LEU A 153 27.38 -4.08 32.86
C LEU A 153 28.23 -2.79 33.00
N LEU A 154 27.68 -1.73 33.60
CA LEU A 154 28.45 -0.51 33.91
C LEU A 154 29.64 -0.80 34.84
N ALA A 155 29.44 -1.57 35.89
CA ALA A 155 30.54 -1.98 36.78
C ALA A 155 31.61 -2.84 36.09
N ARG A 156 31.25 -3.55 35.04
CA ARG A 156 32.16 -4.29 34.18
C ARG A 156 32.96 -3.37 33.25
N ILE A 157 32.30 -2.37 32.65
CA ILE A 157 32.89 -1.32 31.84
C ILE A 157 33.86 -0.46 32.67
N ASP A 158 33.51 -0.18 33.93
CA ASP A 158 34.32 0.63 34.87
C ASP A 158 35.67 -0.04 35.25
N ARG A 159 35.80 -1.35 35.04
CA ARG A 159 37.08 -2.08 35.29
C ARG A 159 38.03 -2.10 34.11
N LEU A 160 37.56 -1.69 32.93
CA LEU A 160 38.42 -1.55 31.77
C LEU A 160 39.51 -0.47 32.04
N SER A 161 40.66 -0.61 31.40
CA SER A 161 41.60 0.48 31.35
C SER A 161 40.95 1.75 30.76
N PRO A 162 41.47 2.94 31.04
CA PRO A 162 40.95 4.16 30.43
C PRO A 162 40.90 4.09 28.90
N GLU A 163 41.89 3.45 28.27
CA GLU A 163 42.07 3.29 26.84
C GLU A 163 41.01 2.32 26.28
N GLU A 164 40.89 1.14 26.88
CA GLU A 164 39.89 0.14 26.50
C GLU A 164 38.45 0.69 26.63
N ARG A 165 38.17 1.41 27.75
CA ARG A 165 36.87 2.06 27.97
C ARG A 165 36.58 3.10 26.91
N TYR A 166 37.58 3.93 26.57
CA TYR A 166 37.50 4.95 25.55
C TYR A 166 37.12 4.35 24.18
N VAL A 167 37.82 3.27 23.78
CA VAL A 167 37.55 2.56 22.52
C VAL A 167 36.12 1.98 22.52
N LEU A 168 35.68 1.35 23.63
CA LEU A 168 34.35 0.79 23.74
C LEU A 168 33.24 1.87 23.66
N GLN A 169 33.50 3.05 24.28
CA GLN A 169 32.58 4.18 24.25
C GLN A 169 32.45 4.78 22.84
N ILE A 170 33.54 4.97 22.10
CA ILE A 170 33.48 5.43 20.71
C ILE A 170 32.74 4.38 19.85
N ALA A 171 33.09 3.11 20.00
CA ALA A 171 32.41 2.04 19.29
C ALA A 171 30.88 2.07 19.54
N ALA A 172 30.44 2.33 20.77
CA ALA A 172 29.04 2.45 21.13
C ALA A 172 28.32 3.62 20.44
N VAL A 173 29.05 4.73 20.20
CA VAL A 173 28.54 5.88 19.44
C VAL A 173 28.45 5.57 17.95
N ILE A 174 29.45 4.88 17.36
CA ILE A 174 29.39 4.48 15.94
C ILE A 174 28.14 3.66 15.66
N GLY A 175 27.83 2.67 16.52
CA GLY A 175 26.60 1.90 16.37
C GLY A 175 26.68 0.47 16.92
N PRO A 176 25.64 -0.34 16.71
CA PRO A 176 25.63 -1.76 17.09
C PRO A 176 26.70 -2.56 16.33
N VAL A 177 26.97 -2.13 15.12
CA VAL A 177 28.05 -2.57 14.24
C VAL A 177 29.01 -1.41 14.06
N PHE A 178 30.30 -1.65 14.25
CA PHE A 178 31.29 -0.61 14.08
C PHE A 178 32.54 -1.12 13.32
N TRP A 179 33.29 -0.20 12.74
CA TRP A 179 34.34 -0.54 11.78
C TRP A 179 35.72 -0.10 12.29
N PHE A 180 36.72 -0.94 12.02
CA PHE A 180 38.09 -0.66 12.41
C PHE A 180 38.59 0.70 11.91
N ASN A 181 38.40 1.00 10.62
CA ASN A 181 38.84 2.26 10.02
C ASN A 181 38.13 3.47 10.64
N GLY A 182 36.84 3.34 10.96
CA GLY A 182 36.07 4.38 11.67
C GLY A 182 36.62 4.62 13.08
N LEU A 183 36.87 3.54 13.85
CA LEU A 183 37.53 3.68 15.16
C LEU A 183 38.91 4.29 15.06
N GLN A 184 39.71 3.87 14.08
CA GLN A 184 41.07 4.38 13.86
C GLN A 184 41.10 5.88 13.56
N ALA A 185 40.11 6.37 12.79
CA ALA A 185 40.00 7.81 12.50
C ALA A 185 39.60 8.65 13.73
N LEU A 186 38.93 8.03 14.71
CA LEU A 186 38.40 8.71 15.90
C LEU A 186 39.25 8.52 17.15
N ALA A 187 40.09 7.44 17.20
CA ALA A 187 40.91 7.10 18.33
C ALA A 187 42.14 8.05 18.44
N ASN A 188 42.55 8.34 19.67
CA ASN A 188 43.72 9.19 19.92
C ASN A 188 45.04 8.50 19.57
N ASP A 189 45.10 7.16 19.71
CA ASP A 189 46.27 6.35 19.37
C ASP A 189 45.88 5.14 18.49
N ALA A 190 46.16 5.26 17.21
CA ALA A 190 45.85 4.21 16.23
C ALA A 190 46.71 2.94 16.40
N HIS A 191 47.90 3.02 17.04
CA HIS A 191 48.76 1.86 17.21
C HIS A 191 48.31 0.95 18.35
N ALA A 192 47.75 1.50 19.43
CA ALA A 192 47.23 0.75 20.56
C ALA A 192 45.85 0.08 20.25
N LEU A 193 45.09 0.61 19.28
CA LEU A 193 43.73 0.21 18.99
C LEU A 193 43.53 -1.30 18.80
N LYS A 194 44.44 -2.00 18.12
CA LYS A 194 44.36 -3.46 17.93
C LYS A 194 44.51 -4.22 19.24
N ALA A 195 45.37 -3.73 20.14
CA ALA A 195 45.57 -4.34 21.46
C ALA A 195 44.32 -4.15 22.32
N ASP A 196 43.73 -2.94 22.29
CA ASP A 196 42.51 -2.61 23.03
C ASP A 196 41.31 -3.43 22.54
N LEU A 197 41.11 -3.54 21.21
CA LEU A 197 40.07 -4.41 20.65
C LEU A 197 40.27 -5.88 21.02
N SER A 198 41.51 -6.38 21.01
CA SER A 198 41.81 -7.75 21.45
C SER A 198 41.54 -7.94 22.95
N ALA A 199 41.73 -6.94 23.78
CA ALA A 199 41.38 -6.96 25.19
C ALA A 199 39.86 -6.95 25.39
N LEU A 200 39.13 -6.11 24.65
CA LEU A 200 37.68 -6.09 24.67
C LEU A 200 37.04 -7.42 24.18
N GLN A 201 37.66 -8.09 23.21
CA GLN A 201 37.26 -9.44 22.77
C GLN A 201 37.49 -10.48 23.85
N ARG A 202 38.67 -10.48 24.51
CA ARG A 202 38.96 -11.37 25.64
C ARG A 202 38.00 -11.10 26.82
N ALA A 203 37.66 -9.84 27.03
CA ALA A 203 36.64 -9.47 28.00
C ALA A 203 35.20 -9.84 27.54
N GLN A 204 34.98 -10.43 26.38
CA GLN A 204 33.71 -10.83 25.81
C GLN A 204 32.70 -9.67 25.71
N LEU A 205 33.15 -8.47 25.38
CA LEU A 205 32.30 -7.30 25.15
C LEU A 205 32.00 -7.09 23.68
N VAL A 206 32.95 -7.45 22.80
CA VAL A 206 32.82 -7.34 21.35
C VAL A 206 33.36 -8.60 20.65
N TYR A 207 33.02 -8.81 19.40
CA TYR A 207 33.57 -9.88 18.56
C TYR A 207 33.77 -9.38 17.13
N GLU A 208 34.71 -10.00 16.41
CA GLU A 208 34.96 -9.76 14.98
C GLU A 208 33.89 -10.45 14.13
N ASP A 209 33.53 -9.80 13.03
CA ASP A 209 32.60 -10.33 12.04
C ASP A 209 33.26 -10.34 10.64
N VAL A 210 32.70 -9.65 9.68
CA VAL A 210 33.12 -9.66 8.28
C VAL A 210 34.05 -8.49 7.97
N ARG A 211 34.95 -8.64 7.04
CA ARG A 211 35.78 -7.54 6.53
C ARG A 211 35.12 -6.86 5.35
N MET A 212 34.85 -5.56 5.47
CA MET A 212 34.34 -4.72 4.39
C MET A 212 35.51 -3.98 3.69
N ALA A 213 35.41 -3.86 2.34
CA ALA A 213 36.49 -3.33 1.53
C ALA A 213 36.93 -1.91 1.94
N GLU A 214 35.98 -1.03 2.23
CA GLU A 214 36.23 0.39 2.49
C GLU A 214 36.31 0.74 3.98
N LEU A 215 35.58 0.04 4.83
CA LEU A 215 35.46 0.31 6.27
C LEU A 215 36.36 -0.57 7.14
N GLY A 216 37.06 -1.53 6.54
CA GLY A 216 37.95 -2.45 7.24
C GLY A 216 37.20 -3.60 7.94
N MET A 217 37.82 -4.12 9.01
CA MET A 217 37.23 -5.17 9.82
C MET A 217 36.01 -4.63 10.56
N GLN A 218 34.94 -5.39 10.51
CA GLN A 218 33.66 -5.12 11.20
C GLN A 218 33.67 -5.81 12.56
N TYR A 219 33.20 -5.12 13.56
CA TYR A 219 33.03 -5.61 14.93
C TYR A 219 31.58 -5.41 15.37
N LEU A 220 31.13 -6.31 16.25
CA LEU A 220 29.81 -6.21 16.86
C LEU A 220 29.91 -6.25 18.38
N PHE A 221 28.99 -5.59 19.05
CA PHE A 221 28.80 -5.80 20.50
C PHE A 221 28.21 -7.17 20.75
N LYS A 222 28.66 -7.85 21.82
CA LYS A 222 28.17 -9.19 22.17
C LYS A 222 26.68 -9.17 22.51
N THR A 223 26.18 -8.08 23.06
CA THR A 223 24.76 -7.84 23.29
C THR A 223 24.45 -6.34 23.11
N PRO A 224 23.22 -5.98 22.69
CA PRO A 224 22.79 -4.58 22.62
C PRO A 224 22.93 -3.83 23.95
N LEU A 225 22.70 -4.52 25.08
CA LEU A 225 22.80 -3.95 26.43
C LEU A 225 24.21 -3.46 26.77
N ILE A 226 25.27 -4.15 26.29
CA ILE A 226 26.66 -3.69 26.47
C ILE A 226 26.86 -2.36 25.74
N ARG A 227 26.37 -2.25 24.51
CA ARG A 227 26.45 -1.00 23.75
C ARG A 227 25.70 0.12 24.45
N GLU A 228 24.46 -0.14 24.91
CA GLU A 228 23.65 0.84 25.62
C GLU A 228 24.36 1.32 26.90
N ALA A 229 24.90 0.40 27.70
CA ALA A 229 25.64 0.75 28.92
C ALA A 229 26.89 1.58 28.61
N ALA A 230 27.66 1.22 27.57
CA ALA A 230 28.83 1.98 27.13
C ALA A 230 28.44 3.38 26.62
N TYR A 231 27.37 3.48 25.84
CA TYR A 231 26.84 4.73 25.30
C TYR A 231 26.31 5.67 26.41
N GLU A 232 25.57 5.13 27.38
CA GLU A 232 25.03 5.89 28.51
C GLU A 232 26.08 6.31 29.51
N SER A 233 27.21 5.61 29.57
CA SER A 233 28.35 6.02 30.41
C SER A 233 29.04 7.32 29.95
N LEU A 234 28.77 7.74 28.69
CA LEU A 234 29.24 9.01 28.14
C LEU A 234 28.37 10.19 28.60
N LEU A 235 29.00 11.24 29.04
CA LEU A 235 28.35 12.53 29.27
C LEU A 235 27.84 13.13 27.93
N SER A 236 26.83 13.96 28.00
CA SER A 236 26.11 14.49 26.83
C SER A 236 27.05 15.30 25.88
N ALA A 237 27.98 16.10 26.39
CA ALA A 237 28.89 16.89 25.55
C ALA A 237 29.95 16.05 24.81
N PRO A 238 30.70 15.12 25.44
CA PRO A 238 31.54 14.16 24.73
C PRO A 238 30.78 13.30 23.72
N ARG A 239 29.57 12.84 24.07
CA ARG A 239 28.71 12.06 23.19
C ARG A 239 28.42 12.81 21.92
N ALA A 240 27.98 14.07 22.00
CA ALA A 240 27.73 14.92 20.85
C ALA A 240 28.97 15.15 19.99
N ALA A 241 30.14 15.34 20.62
CA ALA A 241 31.43 15.51 19.92
C ALA A 241 31.80 14.24 19.14
N TYR A 242 31.60 13.05 19.70
CA TYR A 242 31.84 11.79 18.99
C TYR A 242 30.88 11.57 17.83
N HIS A 243 29.60 11.86 18.01
CA HIS A 243 28.65 11.81 16.90
C HIS A 243 29.06 12.72 15.75
N LEU A 244 29.51 13.94 16.04
CA LEU A 244 30.02 14.87 15.02
C LEU A 244 31.19 14.27 14.25
N LYS A 245 32.21 13.77 14.97
CA LYS A 245 33.39 13.15 14.35
C LYS A 245 33.03 11.93 13.47
N VAL A 246 32.10 11.10 13.91
CA VAL A 246 31.62 9.95 13.10
C VAL A 246 30.92 10.45 11.83
N ALA A 247 30.10 11.47 11.93
CA ALA A 247 29.44 12.05 10.78
C ALA A 247 30.45 12.65 9.77
N GLU A 248 31.41 13.42 10.25
CA GLU A 248 32.49 14.00 9.43
C GLU A 248 33.36 12.92 8.77
N TYR A 249 33.65 11.83 9.46
CA TYR A 249 34.37 10.69 8.89
C TYR A 249 33.57 10.04 7.76
N LEU A 250 32.27 9.79 7.95
CA LEU A 250 31.39 9.20 6.93
C LEU A 250 31.24 10.14 5.72
N GLU A 251 31.07 11.45 5.94
CA GLU A 251 31.03 12.44 4.84
C GLU A 251 32.34 12.47 4.02
N ALA A 252 33.48 12.20 4.64
CA ALA A 252 34.77 12.19 3.98
C ALA A 252 35.07 10.93 3.15
N LEU A 253 34.15 9.93 3.15
CA LEU A 253 34.27 8.75 2.30
C LEU A 253 34.27 9.17 0.83
N SER A 254 35.30 8.73 0.10
CA SER A 254 35.56 9.21 -1.26
C SER A 254 34.61 8.68 -2.33
N ASN A 255 33.80 7.65 -2.01
CA ASN A 255 32.90 7.03 -2.97
C ASN A 255 31.45 7.53 -2.78
N PRO A 256 30.90 8.35 -3.71
CA PRO A 256 29.54 8.86 -3.63
C PRO A 256 28.47 7.75 -3.59
N GLU A 257 28.67 6.63 -4.28
CA GLU A 257 27.72 5.50 -4.29
C GLU A 257 27.62 4.84 -2.91
N VAL A 258 28.72 4.77 -2.19
CA VAL A 258 28.78 4.27 -0.81
C VAL A 258 28.12 5.25 0.14
N LEU A 259 28.33 6.56 -0.05
CA LEU A 259 27.75 7.60 0.79
C LEU A 259 26.21 7.58 0.77
N VAL A 260 25.61 7.30 -0.38
CA VAL A 260 24.15 7.16 -0.52
C VAL A 260 23.59 6.14 0.49
N GLY A 261 24.27 5.01 0.71
CA GLY A 261 23.87 4.00 1.69
C GLY A 261 23.93 4.46 3.16
N TYR A 262 24.59 5.59 3.43
CA TYR A 262 24.78 6.11 4.80
C TYR A 262 23.96 7.36 5.13
N PHE A 263 23.11 7.87 4.24
CA PHE A 263 22.32 9.09 4.51
C PHE A 263 21.51 9.02 5.80
N GLY A 264 20.82 7.90 6.06
CA GLY A 264 20.09 7.71 7.30
C GLY A 264 20.99 7.67 8.55
N ILE A 265 22.18 7.07 8.43
CA ILE A 265 23.19 7.01 9.50
C ILE A 265 23.78 8.41 9.74
N LEU A 266 24.05 9.17 8.70
CA LEU A 266 24.52 10.56 8.79
C LEU A 266 23.48 11.45 9.49
N ALA A 267 22.22 11.33 9.13
CA ALA A 267 21.13 12.05 9.80
C ALA A 267 21.10 11.71 11.30
N HIS A 268 21.21 10.43 11.67
CA HIS A 268 21.28 9.98 13.06
C HIS A 268 22.46 10.59 13.81
N HIS A 269 23.66 10.58 13.22
CA HIS A 269 24.82 11.14 13.87
C HIS A 269 24.76 12.66 13.99
N TYR A 270 24.24 13.38 12.99
CA TYR A 270 24.05 14.83 13.09
C TYR A 270 22.97 15.21 14.11
N ARG A 271 21.93 14.37 14.30
CA ARG A 271 20.98 14.48 15.43
C ARG A 271 21.71 14.38 16.77
N GLY A 272 22.55 13.34 16.94
CA GLY A 272 23.35 13.14 18.13
C GLY A 272 24.35 14.27 18.39
N ALA A 273 24.90 14.86 17.34
CA ALA A 273 25.79 16.02 17.35
C ALA A 273 25.08 17.36 17.57
N ARG A 274 23.75 17.39 17.63
CA ARG A 274 22.91 18.60 17.75
C ARG A 274 23.17 19.62 16.62
N GLN A 275 23.27 19.12 15.38
CA GLN A 275 23.48 19.92 14.18
C GLN A 275 22.23 19.88 13.29
N PRO A 276 21.14 20.62 13.62
CA PRO A 276 19.84 20.48 12.98
C PRO A 276 19.85 20.74 11.46
N LYS A 277 20.68 21.66 10.98
CA LYS A 277 20.79 21.94 9.53
C LYS A 277 21.35 20.74 8.76
N LYS A 278 22.38 20.10 9.28
CA LYS A 278 22.97 18.90 8.68
C LYS A 278 22.06 17.68 8.84
N GLU A 279 21.41 17.54 10.00
CA GLU A 279 20.39 16.52 10.23
C GLU A 279 19.27 16.64 9.18
N LEU A 280 18.72 17.84 8.97
CA LEU A 280 17.68 18.10 7.98
C LEU A 280 18.15 17.72 6.56
N PHE A 281 19.34 18.18 6.17
CA PHE A 281 19.90 17.88 4.85
C PHE A 281 19.95 16.37 4.58
N TYR A 282 20.55 15.59 5.50
CA TYR A 282 20.68 14.14 5.32
C TYR A 282 19.37 13.38 5.52
N THR A 283 18.45 13.89 6.33
CA THR A 283 17.09 13.34 6.46
C THR A 283 16.35 13.45 5.14
N LEU A 284 16.43 14.59 4.44
CA LEU A 284 15.82 14.78 3.13
C LEU A 284 16.47 13.90 2.05
N GLN A 285 17.82 13.79 2.04
CA GLN A 285 18.50 12.89 1.11
C GLN A 285 18.11 11.42 1.34
N ALA A 286 17.97 11.01 2.59
CA ALA A 286 17.52 9.67 2.94
C ALA A 286 16.03 9.43 2.57
N ALA A 287 15.17 10.46 2.69
CA ALA A 287 13.78 10.39 2.26
C ALA A 287 13.66 10.19 0.75
N GLU A 288 14.39 11.01 -0.03
CA GLU A 288 14.43 10.89 -1.50
C GLU A 288 14.99 9.54 -1.97
N GLN A 289 16.00 9.02 -1.27
CA GLN A 289 16.50 7.68 -1.56
C GLN A 289 15.44 6.61 -1.32
N SER A 290 14.68 6.72 -0.22
CA SER A 290 13.59 5.79 0.08
C SER A 290 12.48 5.84 -0.99
N GLU A 291 12.12 7.03 -1.48
CA GLU A 291 11.18 7.15 -2.60
C GLU A 291 11.70 6.44 -3.87
N ARG A 292 12.97 6.60 -4.21
CA ARG A 292 13.60 5.97 -5.40
C ARG A 292 13.53 4.44 -5.37
N ILE A 293 13.59 3.85 -4.18
CA ILE A 293 13.49 2.39 -4.00
C ILE A 293 12.10 1.94 -3.55
N TYR A 294 11.10 2.83 -3.66
CA TYR A 294 9.71 2.58 -3.28
C TYR A 294 9.49 2.20 -1.81
N ALA A 295 10.43 2.52 -0.92
CA ALA A 295 10.29 2.37 0.53
C ALA A 295 9.44 3.53 1.10
N ASN A 296 8.18 3.59 0.68
CA ASN A 296 7.29 4.74 0.91
C ASN A 296 7.00 4.99 2.40
N ALA A 297 6.94 3.95 3.24
CA ALA A 297 6.72 4.10 4.68
C ALA A 297 7.89 4.81 5.36
N GLU A 298 9.12 4.44 5.02
CA GLU A 298 10.33 5.08 5.53
C GLU A 298 10.48 6.51 4.99
N ALA A 299 10.12 6.75 3.73
CA ALA A 299 10.09 8.10 3.16
C ALA A 299 9.15 9.01 3.95
N LEU A 300 7.95 8.52 4.27
CA LEU A 300 6.96 9.25 5.07
C LEU A 300 7.49 9.60 6.46
N GLU A 301 8.11 8.65 7.16
CA GLU A 301 8.70 8.88 8.48
C GLU A 301 9.78 9.96 8.43
N ARG A 302 10.66 9.89 7.42
CA ARG A 302 11.74 10.87 7.24
C ARG A 302 11.25 12.27 6.87
N TYR A 303 10.24 12.38 6.00
CA TYR A 303 9.62 13.69 5.71
C TYR A 303 8.91 14.26 6.95
N THR A 304 8.28 13.42 7.75
CA THR A 304 7.67 13.86 9.02
C THR A 304 8.74 14.39 9.96
N ARG A 305 9.88 13.71 10.10
CA ARG A 305 11.01 14.20 10.90
C ARG A 305 11.58 15.52 10.35
N ALA A 306 11.67 15.65 9.04
CA ALA A 306 12.11 16.90 8.41
C ALA A 306 11.22 18.10 8.77
N LEU A 307 9.90 17.91 8.83
CA LEU A 307 8.96 18.96 9.25
C LEU A 307 9.13 19.32 10.74
N GLU A 308 9.33 18.35 11.63
CA GLU A 308 9.64 18.60 13.04
C GLU A 308 10.91 19.45 13.18
N LEU A 309 11.97 19.14 12.41
CA LEU A 309 13.19 19.91 12.41
C LEU A 309 12.98 21.34 11.90
N LEU A 310 12.15 21.52 10.89
CA LEU A 310 11.80 22.85 10.39
C LEU A 310 11.00 23.65 11.44
N ASP A 311 10.13 23.00 12.24
CA ASP A 311 9.46 23.63 13.38
C ASP A 311 10.46 24.09 14.45
N GLU A 312 11.42 23.22 14.80
CA GLU A 312 12.48 23.54 15.75
C GLU A 312 13.35 24.72 15.26
N MET A 313 13.66 24.77 13.98
CA MET A 313 14.47 25.82 13.35
C MET A 313 13.71 27.14 13.21
N GLU A 314 12.40 27.08 12.92
CA GLU A 314 11.53 28.25 12.84
C GLU A 314 11.43 28.98 14.18
N ALA A 315 11.26 28.22 15.28
CA ALA A 315 11.25 28.75 16.64
C ALA A 315 12.56 29.48 17.02
N GLN A 316 13.67 29.20 16.31
CA GLN A 316 15.01 29.77 16.57
C GLN A 316 15.43 30.79 15.50
N ALA A 317 14.57 31.07 14.50
CA ALA A 317 14.90 31.97 13.41
C ALA A 317 15.11 33.40 13.89
N ALA A 318 16.23 33.99 13.51
CA ALA A 318 16.65 35.33 13.98
C ALA A 318 16.22 36.50 13.07
N ASN A 319 15.82 36.19 11.81
CA ASN A 319 15.45 37.20 10.82
C ASN A 319 14.52 36.63 9.73
N GLU A 320 13.90 37.54 8.97
CA GLU A 320 12.95 37.22 7.88
C GLU A 320 13.58 36.36 6.76
N ALA A 321 14.82 36.54 6.42
CA ALA A 321 15.50 35.73 5.40
C ALA A 321 15.64 34.26 5.82
N GLN A 322 15.86 34.00 7.10
CA GLN A 322 15.87 32.62 7.64
C GLN A 322 14.47 32.03 7.65
N LEU A 323 13.46 32.80 8.04
CA LEU A 323 12.06 32.38 7.99
C LEU A 323 11.64 32.04 6.56
N TYR A 324 11.96 32.91 5.59
CA TYR A 324 11.69 32.63 4.18
C TYR A 324 12.32 31.31 3.71
N ALA A 325 13.59 31.08 4.02
CA ALA A 325 14.27 29.83 3.64
C ALA A 325 13.65 28.58 4.30
N ILE A 326 13.23 28.69 5.55
CA ILE A 326 12.54 27.61 6.27
C ILE A 326 11.18 27.34 5.65
N HIS A 327 10.40 28.37 5.36
CA HIS A 327 9.07 28.24 4.73
C HIS A 327 9.15 27.65 3.33
N ALA A 328 10.17 28.03 2.54
CA ALA A 328 10.44 27.45 1.22
C ALA A 328 10.73 25.94 1.32
N GLN A 329 11.65 25.54 2.23
CA GLN A 329 11.93 24.12 2.46
C GLN A 329 10.71 23.35 2.99
N ARG A 330 9.93 23.95 3.91
CA ARG A 330 8.68 23.38 4.41
C ARG A 330 7.69 23.09 3.27
N SER A 331 7.55 24.05 2.35
CA SER A 331 6.68 23.88 1.19
C SER A 331 7.10 22.71 0.30
N GLU A 332 8.40 22.55 0.03
CA GLU A 332 8.92 21.40 -0.70
C GLU A 332 8.65 20.06 0.03
N VAL A 333 8.88 20.02 1.34
CA VAL A 333 8.69 18.80 2.14
C VAL A 333 7.22 18.41 2.21
N LEU A 334 6.31 19.37 2.45
CA LEU A 334 4.86 19.11 2.45
C LEU A 334 4.38 18.58 1.08
N ASN A 335 4.87 19.17 -0.02
CA ASN A 335 4.54 18.71 -1.35
C ASN A 335 4.96 17.24 -1.59
N LYS A 336 6.18 16.88 -1.20
CA LYS A 336 6.71 15.50 -1.32
C LYS A 336 5.98 14.54 -0.38
N ARG A 337 5.77 14.93 0.89
CA ARG A 337 5.06 14.09 1.87
C ARG A 337 3.63 13.84 1.46
N SER A 338 2.92 14.83 0.92
CA SER A 338 1.59 14.66 0.35
C SER A 338 1.54 13.58 -0.73
N GLN A 339 2.53 13.55 -1.64
CA GLN A 339 2.62 12.51 -2.67
C GLN A 339 2.81 11.11 -2.08
N VAL A 340 3.71 11.00 -1.10
CA VAL A 340 3.95 9.71 -0.42
C VAL A 340 2.69 9.24 0.34
N HIS A 341 1.94 10.15 0.96
CA HIS A 341 0.66 9.83 1.58
C HIS A 341 -0.32 9.23 0.58
N TYR A 342 -0.47 9.81 -0.61
CA TYR A 342 -1.34 9.25 -1.66
C TYR A 342 -0.86 7.86 -2.13
N LEU A 343 0.45 7.66 -2.31
CA LEU A 343 1.01 6.34 -2.67
C LEU A 343 0.70 5.26 -1.61
N LEU A 344 0.67 5.65 -0.33
CA LEU A 344 0.32 4.74 0.77
C LEU A 344 -1.20 4.58 1.00
N GLY A 345 -2.03 5.24 0.18
CA GLY A 345 -3.50 5.21 0.34
C GLY A 345 -4.02 6.08 1.50
N ASN A 346 -3.16 6.90 2.12
CA ASN A 346 -3.56 7.85 3.17
C ASN A 346 -4.02 9.17 2.54
N ILE A 347 -5.22 9.17 1.98
CA ILE A 347 -5.79 10.34 1.29
C ILE A 347 -5.89 11.55 2.23
N GLN A 348 -6.42 11.33 3.44
CA GLN A 348 -6.59 12.41 4.42
C GLN A 348 -5.27 13.10 4.79
N GLY A 349 -4.19 12.34 4.97
CA GLY A 349 -2.87 12.89 5.23
C GLY A 349 -2.34 13.73 4.06
N GLY A 350 -2.52 13.24 2.83
CA GLY A 350 -2.13 13.95 1.62
C GLY A 350 -2.87 15.26 1.43
N GLU A 351 -4.17 15.29 1.70
CA GLU A 351 -5.00 16.49 1.64
C GLU A 351 -4.66 17.52 2.73
N ALA A 352 -4.37 17.05 3.95
CA ALA A 352 -3.95 17.93 5.03
C ALA A 352 -2.66 18.67 4.66
N ASP A 353 -1.66 17.97 4.17
CA ASP A 353 -0.41 18.57 3.70
C ASP A 353 -0.65 19.55 2.54
N ALA A 354 -1.54 19.20 1.61
CA ALA A 354 -1.88 20.08 0.49
C ALA A 354 -2.58 21.37 0.94
N ARG A 355 -3.48 21.28 1.93
CA ARG A 355 -4.15 22.48 2.49
C ARG A 355 -3.18 23.41 3.23
N ASP A 356 -2.16 22.83 3.92
CA ASP A 356 -1.13 23.61 4.62
C ASP A 356 -0.21 24.38 3.67
N LEU A 357 -0.09 23.96 2.40
CA LEU A 357 0.72 24.67 1.40
C LEU A 357 0.20 26.05 1.05
N LEU A 358 -1.11 26.28 0.99
CA LEU A 358 -1.68 27.53 0.48
C LEU A 358 -1.43 28.73 1.41
N PRO A 359 -1.65 28.67 2.73
CA PRO A 359 -1.30 29.76 3.63
C PRO A 359 0.21 30.02 3.67
N LEU A 360 1.04 28.97 3.55
CA LEU A 360 2.49 29.09 3.50
C LEU A 360 2.97 29.80 2.23
N ALA A 361 2.42 29.44 1.07
CA ALA A 361 2.73 30.07 -0.21
C ALA A 361 2.37 31.57 -0.24
N LYS A 362 1.31 31.96 0.46
CA LYS A 362 0.97 33.38 0.62
C LYS A 362 1.97 34.18 1.43
N GLN A 363 2.72 33.53 2.34
CA GLN A 363 3.82 34.15 3.08
C GLN A 363 5.09 34.26 2.22
N LEU A 364 5.22 33.44 1.18
CA LEU A 364 6.31 33.44 0.20
C LEU A 364 5.95 34.29 -1.04
N SER A 365 5.18 35.32 -0.88
CA SER A 365 4.50 36.11 -1.95
C SER A 365 5.42 36.82 -2.96
N ASP A 366 6.70 36.93 -2.69
CA ASP A 366 7.69 37.57 -3.59
C ASP A 366 7.97 36.72 -4.85
N ASP A 367 7.71 35.43 -4.80
CA ASP A 367 7.86 34.52 -5.93
C ASP A 367 6.53 33.79 -6.23
N PRO A 368 5.92 34.02 -7.41
CA PRO A 368 4.65 33.41 -7.78
C PRO A 368 4.70 31.89 -7.88
N VAL A 369 5.90 31.32 -7.96
CA VAL A 369 6.14 29.86 -8.06
C VAL A 369 5.46 29.10 -6.92
N TRP A 370 5.64 29.56 -5.69
CA TRP A 370 5.04 28.92 -4.51
C TRP A 370 3.51 28.93 -4.53
N LEU A 371 2.94 30.06 -4.94
CA LEU A 371 1.49 30.20 -5.02
C LEU A 371 0.89 29.35 -6.13
N ILE A 372 1.53 29.27 -7.30
CA ILE A 372 1.10 28.41 -8.40
C ILE A 372 1.10 26.95 -7.94
N ASP A 373 2.22 26.47 -7.38
CA ASP A 373 2.35 25.09 -6.93
C ASP A 373 1.35 24.75 -5.81
N ALA A 374 1.11 25.66 -4.88
CA ALA A 374 0.15 25.48 -3.81
C ALA A 374 -1.31 25.44 -4.32
N LEU A 375 -1.67 26.28 -5.27
CA LEU A 375 -2.99 26.28 -5.89
C LEU A 375 -3.28 24.97 -6.64
N LEU A 376 -2.29 24.48 -7.41
CA LEU A 376 -2.44 23.24 -8.17
C LEU A 376 -2.45 21.99 -7.29
N LYS A 377 -2.00 22.10 -6.05
CA LYS A 377 -1.99 21.00 -5.08
C LYS A 377 -3.24 20.92 -4.21
N GLN A 378 -4.08 21.97 -4.19
CA GLN A 378 -5.30 21.91 -3.39
C GLN A 378 -6.15 20.68 -3.77
N PRO A 379 -6.81 20.02 -2.80
CA PRO A 379 -7.66 18.85 -3.07
C PRO A 379 -8.70 19.14 -4.16
N GLU A 380 -9.31 20.30 -4.15
CA GLU A 380 -10.32 20.76 -5.11
C GLU A 380 -9.79 20.81 -6.56
N VAL A 381 -8.47 20.95 -6.75
CA VAL A 381 -7.82 20.97 -8.07
C VAL A 381 -7.20 19.62 -8.42
N ASN A 382 -6.49 19.00 -7.46
CA ASN A 382 -5.67 17.82 -7.71
C ASN A 382 -6.45 16.51 -7.61
N SER A 383 -7.40 16.45 -6.68
CA SER A 383 -8.22 15.25 -6.40
C SER A 383 -9.62 15.65 -5.93
N PRO A 384 -10.39 16.36 -6.79
CA PRO A 384 -11.72 16.81 -6.39
C PRO A 384 -12.60 15.61 -6.07
N GLU A 385 -13.25 15.71 -4.96
CA GLU A 385 -14.08 14.64 -4.46
C GLU A 385 -15.57 14.94 -4.61
N THR A 386 -16.05 16.20 -4.73
CA THR A 386 -17.42 16.62 -4.97
C THR A 386 -17.56 17.43 -6.25
N HIS A 387 -18.79 17.54 -6.71
CA HIS A 387 -19.10 18.54 -7.74
C HIS A 387 -18.81 19.97 -7.25
N GLU A 388 -18.96 20.23 -5.94
CA GLU A 388 -18.62 21.52 -5.33
C GLU A 388 -17.11 21.77 -5.38
N ASP A 389 -16.27 20.75 -5.16
CA ASP A 389 -14.82 20.85 -5.29
C ASP A 389 -14.41 21.19 -6.73
N LEU A 390 -15.02 20.54 -7.73
CA LEU A 390 -14.75 20.84 -9.14
C LEU A 390 -15.05 22.31 -9.47
N ILE A 391 -16.14 22.86 -8.93
CA ILE A 391 -16.50 24.27 -9.10
C ILE A 391 -15.51 25.18 -8.37
N ALA A 392 -15.10 24.81 -7.15
CA ALA A 392 -14.16 25.57 -6.33
C ALA A 392 -12.72 25.51 -6.89
N GLY A 393 -12.31 24.38 -7.45
CA GLY A 393 -10.98 24.16 -8.02
C GLY A 393 -10.74 24.95 -9.33
N MET A 394 -11.77 25.17 -10.14
CA MET A 394 -11.62 25.84 -11.44
C MET A 394 -11.01 27.26 -11.33
N PRO A 395 -11.48 28.16 -10.45
CA PRO A 395 -10.85 29.47 -10.26
C PRO A 395 -9.39 29.37 -9.81
N MET A 396 -9.06 28.41 -8.98
CA MET A 396 -7.70 28.18 -8.48
C MET A 396 -6.75 27.77 -9.62
N ALA A 397 -7.17 26.84 -10.46
CA ALA A 397 -6.39 26.42 -11.62
C ALA A 397 -6.25 27.54 -12.66
N GLN A 398 -7.27 28.34 -12.88
CA GLN A 398 -7.22 29.52 -13.76
C GLN A 398 -6.29 30.59 -13.21
N GLN A 399 -6.29 30.84 -11.89
CA GLN A 399 -5.36 31.76 -11.25
C GLN A 399 -3.92 31.27 -11.40
N ALA A 400 -3.67 29.98 -11.21
CA ALA A 400 -2.36 29.36 -11.42
C ALA A 400 -1.88 29.56 -12.87
N LEU A 401 -2.75 29.33 -13.87
CA LEU A 401 -2.45 29.56 -15.27
C LEU A 401 -2.07 31.02 -15.56
N SER A 402 -2.86 31.97 -15.05
CA SER A 402 -2.61 33.41 -15.23
C SER A 402 -1.25 33.83 -14.65
N LEU A 403 -0.92 33.34 -13.45
CA LEU A 403 0.37 33.61 -12.80
C LEU A 403 1.54 33.01 -13.58
N ALA A 404 1.38 31.77 -14.06
CA ALA A 404 2.42 31.08 -14.85
C ALA A 404 2.70 31.80 -16.19
N GLN A 405 1.66 32.28 -16.87
CA GLN A 405 1.78 33.06 -18.09
C GLN A 405 2.45 34.44 -17.85
N GLN A 406 2.10 35.11 -16.76
CA GLN A 406 2.70 36.41 -16.39
C GLN A 406 4.19 36.27 -16.03
N SER A 407 4.59 35.16 -15.38
CA SER A 407 5.98 34.85 -15.05
C SER A 407 6.79 34.29 -16.22
N GLY A 408 6.13 33.86 -17.31
CA GLY A 408 6.79 33.14 -18.43
C GLY A 408 7.23 31.72 -18.09
N ASP A 409 6.72 31.15 -17.02
CA ASP A 409 7.06 29.77 -16.61
C ASP A 409 6.25 28.74 -17.41
N GLN A 410 6.83 28.27 -18.50
CA GLN A 410 6.18 27.30 -19.40
C GLN A 410 5.89 25.95 -18.74
N HIS A 411 6.71 25.48 -17.79
CA HIS A 411 6.43 24.24 -17.06
C HIS A 411 5.18 24.38 -16.17
N ARG A 412 5.03 25.49 -15.46
CA ARG A 412 3.86 25.75 -14.63
C ARG A 412 2.63 26.10 -15.45
N GLU A 413 2.82 26.80 -16.60
CA GLU A 413 1.73 26.97 -17.58
C GLU A 413 1.18 25.62 -18.04
N MET A 414 2.04 24.70 -18.44
CA MET A 414 1.68 23.33 -18.82
C MET A 414 0.89 22.62 -17.73
N ARG A 415 1.39 22.61 -16.49
CA ARG A 415 0.73 21.97 -15.35
C ARG A 415 -0.64 22.58 -15.05
N SER A 416 -0.78 23.90 -15.16
CA SER A 416 -2.05 24.60 -14.97
C SER A 416 -3.07 24.23 -16.06
N LEU A 417 -2.63 24.11 -17.31
CA LEU A 417 -3.46 23.65 -18.42
C LEU A 417 -3.94 22.21 -18.21
N ILE A 418 -3.08 21.33 -17.70
CA ILE A 418 -3.45 19.95 -17.35
C ILE A 418 -4.54 19.95 -16.27
N SER A 419 -4.38 20.74 -15.21
CA SER A 419 -5.37 20.82 -14.15
C SER A 419 -6.72 21.34 -14.64
N ILE A 420 -6.73 22.37 -15.48
CA ILE A 420 -7.97 22.88 -16.11
C ILE A 420 -8.61 21.82 -17.01
N ALA A 421 -7.81 21.11 -17.81
CA ALA A 421 -8.31 20.05 -18.69
C ALA A 421 -8.97 18.92 -17.87
N ASN A 422 -8.35 18.50 -16.78
CA ASN A 422 -8.89 17.46 -15.90
C ASN A 422 -10.22 17.91 -15.26
N LEU A 423 -10.25 19.09 -14.66
CA LEU A 423 -11.47 19.64 -14.07
C LEU A 423 -12.62 19.75 -15.09
N ARG A 424 -12.33 20.24 -16.31
CA ARG A 424 -13.32 20.31 -17.40
C ARG A 424 -13.80 18.94 -17.86
N SER A 425 -12.90 17.98 -17.93
CA SER A 425 -13.24 16.57 -18.27
C SER A 425 -14.21 15.99 -17.24
N PHE A 426 -13.96 16.20 -15.94
CA PHE A 426 -14.87 15.77 -14.88
C PHE A 426 -16.22 16.49 -14.93
N LEU A 427 -16.23 17.78 -15.27
CA LEU A 427 -17.45 18.59 -15.52
C LEU A 427 -18.13 18.26 -16.84
N ARG A 428 -17.59 17.31 -17.63
CA ARG A 428 -18.07 16.93 -18.98
C ARG A 428 -18.15 18.11 -19.96
N ASP A 429 -17.30 19.13 -19.75
CA ASP A 429 -17.15 20.25 -20.66
C ASP A 429 -16.29 19.81 -21.85
N SER A 430 -16.86 19.74 -23.04
CA SER A 430 -16.21 19.26 -24.25
C SER A 430 -14.95 20.04 -24.65
N THR A 431 -14.68 21.19 -24.07
CA THR A 431 -13.49 21.99 -24.36
C THR A 431 -12.23 21.50 -23.63
N TRP A 432 -12.32 20.47 -22.78
CA TRP A 432 -11.18 19.90 -22.05
C TRP A 432 -10.01 19.53 -22.98
N HIS A 433 -10.31 19.03 -24.18
CA HIS A 433 -9.29 18.58 -25.13
C HIS A 433 -8.42 19.72 -25.66
N GLU A 434 -8.93 20.93 -25.81
CA GLU A 434 -8.15 22.10 -26.25
C GLU A 434 -7.02 22.43 -25.26
N PHE A 435 -7.30 22.32 -23.96
CA PHE A 435 -6.33 22.54 -22.89
C PHE A 435 -5.29 21.41 -22.84
N SER A 436 -5.73 20.16 -23.01
CA SER A 436 -4.85 19.00 -23.04
C SER A 436 -3.91 19.02 -24.24
N GLU A 437 -4.41 19.35 -25.44
CA GLU A 437 -3.59 19.44 -26.67
C GLU A 437 -2.55 20.57 -26.53
N ARG A 438 -2.93 21.73 -25.99
CA ARG A 438 -1.97 22.81 -25.73
C ARG A 438 -0.91 22.44 -24.70
N ALA A 439 -1.29 21.73 -23.66
CA ALA A 439 -0.33 21.18 -22.70
C ALA A 439 0.62 20.17 -23.34
N LEU A 440 0.12 19.31 -24.22
CA LEU A 440 0.90 18.32 -24.97
C LEU A 440 1.93 18.99 -25.90
N GLU A 441 1.55 20.06 -26.57
CA GLU A 441 2.47 20.85 -27.38
C GLU A 441 3.61 21.45 -26.54
N LEU A 442 3.28 22.01 -25.37
CA LEU A 442 4.30 22.51 -24.42
C LEU A 442 5.22 21.42 -23.92
N ALA A 443 4.68 20.25 -23.56
CA ALA A 443 5.49 19.09 -23.12
C ALA A 443 6.52 18.71 -24.19
N ARG A 444 6.11 18.63 -25.44
CA ARG A 444 6.99 18.32 -26.59
C ARG A 444 8.04 19.40 -26.82
N GLN A 445 7.67 20.68 -26.74
CA GLN A 445 8.60 21.80 -26.87
C GLN A 445 9.66 21.82 -25.77
N LEU A 446 9.27 21.49 -24.57
CA LEU A 446 10.16 21.41 -23.40
C LEU A 446 11.00 20.10 -23.35
N GLY A 447 10.68 19.11 -24.19
CA GLY A 447 11.29 17.80 -24.17
C GLY A 447 10.95 16.97 -22.93
N ASP A 448 9.85 17.31 -22.27
CA ASP A 448 9.37 16.61 -21.07
C ASP A 448 8.59 15.35 -21.45
N GLN A 449 9.34 14.29 -21.73
CA GLN A 449 8.78 13.00 -22.14
C GLN A 449 7.86 12.38 -21.09
N LYS A 450 8.14 12.63 -19.81
CA LYS A 450 7.32 12.08 -18.73
C LYS A 450 5.91 12.71 -18.75
N THR A 451 5.85 14.03 -18.79
CA THR A 451 4.57 14.76 -18.90
C THR A 451 3.88 14.48 -20.23
N GLU A 452 4.64 14.30 -21.35
CA GLU A 452 4.06 13.88 -22.61
C GLU A 452 3.32 12.55 -22.50
N VAL A 453 3.91 11.55 -21.84
CA VAL A 453 3.25 10.25 -21.59
C VAL A 453 2.01 10.39 -20.73
N ASP A 454 2.07 11.16 -19.65
CA ASP A 454 0.92 11.41 -18.78
C ASP A 454 -0.25 12.10 -19.50
N LEU A 455 0.06 13.06 -20.37
CA LEU A 455 -0.94 13.73 -21.21
C LEU A 455 -1.55 12.81 -22.25
N LEU A 456 -0.73 12.02 -22.95
CA LEU A 456 -1.21 11.03 -23.91
C LEU A 456 -2.10 9.98 -23.23
N LEU A 457 -1.74 9.54 -22.02
CA LEU A 457 -2.55 8.65 -21.19
C LEU A 457 -3.89 9.31 -20.81
N GLY A 458 -3.86 10.57 -20.34
CA GLY A 458 -5.06 11.31 -19.95
C GLY A 458 -6.02 11.52 -21.14
N ILE A 459 -5.51 11.99 -22.27
CA ILE A 459 -6.28 12.18 -23.51
C ILE A 459 -6.85 10.84 -24.00
N GLY A 460 -6.02 9.79 -24.04
CA GLY A 460 -6.45 8.45 -24.46
C GLY A 460 -7.53 7.87 -23.56
N SER A 461 -7.41 8.06 -22.25
CA SER A 461 -8.43 7.63 -21.29
C SER A 461 -9.76 8.37 -21.45
N ALA A 462 -9.70 9.67 -21.66
CA ALA A 462 -10.90 10.50 -21.85
C ALA A 462 -11.66 10.15 -23.14
N PHE A 463 -10.96 9.87 -24.25
CA PHE A 463 -11.59 9.35 -25.46
C PHE A 463 -12.06 7.90 -25.33
N GLY A 464 -11.65 7.21 -24.30
CA GLY A 464 -11.95 5.80 -24.11
C GLY A 464 -13.42 5.43 -24.10
N MET A 465 -14.33 6.36 -23.81
CA MET A 465 -15.77 6.12 -23.79
C MET A 465 -16.45 6.44 -25.13
N ASP A 466 -15.91 7.41 -25.89
CA ASP A 466 -16.57 7.99 -27.03
C ASP A 466 -15.95 7.57 -28.36
N ASP A 467 -14.61 7.38 -28.39
CA ASP A 467 -13.84 7.01 -29.58
C ASP A 467 -12.69 6.05 -29.25
N LEU A 468 -13.01 4.75 -29.26
CA LEU A 468 -12.06 3.69 -28.95
C LEU A 468 -10.83 3.68 -29.86
N LYS A 469 -10.97 4.05 -31.12
CA LYS A 469 -9.85 4.08 -32.06
C LYS A 469 -8.85 5.18 -31.69
N ARG A 470 -9.35 6.37 -31.46
CA ARG A 470 -8.56 7.54 -31.08
C ARG A 470 -7.90 7.34 -29.71
N SER A 471 -8.66 6.77 -28.75
CA SER A 471 -8.15 6.35 -27.46
C SER A 471 -6.93 5.43 -27.60
N LYS A 472 -7.05 4.38 -28.40
CA LYS A 472 -5.98 3.40 -28.63
C LYS A 472 -4.73 4.04 -29.23
N GLU A 473 -4.86 4.91 -30.21
CA GLU A 473 -3.74 5.63 -30.83
C GLU A 473 -2.92 6.44 -29.81
N TYR A 474 -3.58 7.18 -28.91
CA TYR A 474 -2.91 7.93 -27.84
C TYR A 474 -2.24 7.01 -26.81
N LEU A 475 -2.93 5.95 -26.38
CA LEU A 475 -2.39 5.02 -25.38
C LEU A 475 -1.20 4.20 -25.89
N GLU A 476 -1.22 3.78 -27.16
CA GLU A 476 -0.08 3.09 -27.78
C GLU A 476 1.13 4.02 -27.97
N ALA A 477 0.91 5.29 -28.32
CA ALA A 477 1.96 6.29 -28.38
C ALA A 477 2.58 6.52 -26.98
N ALA A 478 1.76 6.63 -25.94
CA ALA A 478 2.21 6.75 -24.56
C ALA A 478 3.06 5.52 -24.14
N LEU A 479 2.60 4.30 -24.43
CA LEU A 479 3.30 3.07 -24.07
C LEU A 479 4.67 2.98 -24.73
N SER A 480 4.79 3.41 -26.00
CA SER A 480 6.07 3.44 -26.71
C SER A 480 7.11 4.35 -26.07
N ILE A 481 6.70 5.48 -25.49
CA ILE A 481 7.59 6.41 -24.77
C ILE A 481 7.87 5.85 -23.36
N CYS A 482 6.85 5.35 -22.67
CA CYS A 482 6.94 4.82 -21.30
C CYS A 482 8.00 3.68 -21.19
N HIS A 483 8.00 2.75 -22.15
CA HIS A 483 9.00 1.68 -22.19
C HIS A 483 10.46 2.17 -22.30
N LYS A 484 10.69 3.36 -22.90
CA LYS A 484 12.03 3.96 -22.99
C LYS A 484 12.45 4.62 -21.68
N LEU A 485 11.48 5.05 -20.87
CA LEU A 485 11.70 5.75 -19.61
C LEU A 485 11.84 4.79 -18.42
N ASP A 486 11.47 3.49 -18.58
CA ASP A 486 11.42 2.48 -17.50
C ASP A 486 10.57 2.94 -16.30
N ASP A 487 9.48 3.69 -16.58
CA ASP A 487 8.58 4.25 -15.54
C ASP A 487 7.45 3.27 -15.22
N LYS A 488 7.67 2.41 -14.22
CA LYS A 488 6.70 1.41 -13.77
C LYS A 488 5.38 2.01 -13.27
N SER A 489 5.43 3.18 -12.66
CA SER A 489 4.21 3.86 -12.17
C SER A 489 3.30 4.24 -13.34
N THR A 490 3.86 4.79 -14.39
CA THR A 490 3.10 5.17 -15.59
C THR A 490 2.71 3.94 -16.41
N GLU A 491 3.57 2.90 -16.49
CA GLU A 491 3.22 1.63 -17.12
C GLU A 491 1.98 0.99 -16.49
N MET A 492 1.89 0.96 -15.17
CA MET A 492 0.73 0.46 -14.43
C MET A 492 -0.56 1.20 -14.82
N ARG A 493 -0.51 2.53 -14.92
CA ARG A 493 -1.65 3.37 -15.32
C ARG A 493 -2.05 3.11 -16.79
N LEU A 494 -1.08 2.94 -17.66
CA LEU A 494 -1.30 2.59 -19.08
C LEU A 494 -1.94 1.20 -19.22
N LEU A 495 -1.54 0.22 -18.43
CA LEU A 495 -2.17 -1.10 -18.40
C LEU A 495 -3.64 -1.01 -18.01
N SER A 496 -4.01 -0.18 -17.03
CA SER A 496 -5.41 0.06 -16.67
C SER A 496 -6.22 0.65 -17.84
N ALA A 497 -5.68 1.70 -18.48
CA ALA A 497 -6.36 2.38 -19.59
C ALA A 497 -6.50 1.48 -20.83
N LEU A 498 -5.47 0.70 -21.16
CA LEU A 498 -5.52 -0.28 -22.25
C LEU A 498 -6.44 -1.45 -21.92
N GLY A 499 -6.43 -1.92 -20.67
CA GLY A 499 -7.32 -2.96 -20.17
C GLY A 499 -8.79 -2.63 -20.40
N ALA A 500 -9.19 -1.38 -20.20
CA ALA A 500 -10.55 -0.91 -20.45
C ALA A 500 -11.03 -1.15 -21.90
N GLN A 501 -10.15 -1.27 -22.88
CA GLN A 501 -10.53 -1.64 -24.26
C GLN A 501 -11.00 -3.09 -24.33
N TYR A 502 -10.36 -3.99 -23.59
CA TYR A 502 -10.71 -5.42 -23.54
C TYR A 502 -11.98 -5.66 -22.72
N GLU A 503 -12.21 -4.87 -21.68
CA GLU A 503 -13.47 -4.85 -20.96
C GLU A 503 -14.66 -4.54 -21.89
N ARG A 504 -14.55 -3.49 -22.68
CA ARG A 504 -15.59 -3.05 -23.63
C ARG A 504 -15.85 -4.05 -24.77
N SER A 505 -14.82 -4.78 -25.18
CA SER A 505 -14.95 -5.85 -26.17
C SER A 505 -15.45 -7.17 -25.57
N GLY A 506 -15.47 -7.29 -24.22
CA GLY A 506 -15.85 -8.50 -23.51
C GLY A 506 -14.77 -9.59 -23.50
N ASP A 507 -13.51 -9.26 -23.77
CA ASP A 507 -12.38 -10.20 -23.67
C ASP A 507 -11.85 -10.18 -22.22
N TYR A 508 -12.66 -10.69 -21.31
CA TYR A 508 -12.38 -10.65 -19.86
C TYR A 508 -11.18 -11.49 -19.44
N TYR A 509 -10.92 -12.60 -20.15
CA TYR A 509 -9.76 -13.44 -19.84
C TYR A 509 -8.44 -12.71 -20.12
N ARG A 510 -8.35 -12.06 -21.24
CA ARG A 510 -7.18 -11.27 -21.62
C ARG A 510 -7.03 -10.02 -20.75
N LEU A 511 -8.13 -9.35 -20.45
CA LEU A 511 -8.17 -8.23 -19.50
C LEU A 511 -7.55 -8.64 -18.15
N LEU A 512 -7.97 -9.79 -17.60
CA LEU A 512 -7.46 -10.30 -16.34
C LEU A 512 -5.96 -10.61 -16.40
N THR A 513 -5.56 -11.44 -17.37
CA THR A 513 -4.22 -12.07 -17.38
C THR A 513 -3.12 -11.19 -17.95
N GLU A 514 -3.43 -10.35 -18.93
CA GLU A 514 -2.43 -9.52 -19.60
C GLU A 514 -2.36 -8.10 -19.05
N TYR A 515 -3.43 -7.63 -18.37
CA TYR A 515 -3.51 -6.25 -17.90
C TYR A 515 -3.65 -6.16 -16.38
N GLU A 516 -4.73 -6.64 -15.79
CA GLU A 516 -5.00 -6.40 -14.37
C GLU A 516 -4.06 -7.16 -13.43
N GLN A 517 -3.71 -8.41 -13.73
CA GLN A 517 -2.72 -9.15 -12.94
C GLN A 517 -1.31 -8.54 -13.05
N LYS A 518 -0.93 -8.01 -14.21
CA LYS A 518 0.34 -7.28 -14.36
C LYS A 518 0.31 -5.96 -13.58
N ARG A 519 -0.82 -5.23 -13.66
CA ARG A 519 -1.03 -4.00 -12.89
C ARG A 519 -0.92 -4.26 -11.40
N LEU A 520 -1.53 -5.34 -10.91
CA LEU A 520 -1.42 -5.78 -9.52
C LEU A 520 0.03 -6.12 -9.13
N HIS A 521 0.75 -6.82 -10.00
CA HIS A 521 2.15 -7.14 -9.75
C HIS A 521 3.01 -5.88 -9.65
N ILE A 522 2.88 -4.95 -10.58
CA ILE A 522 3.63 -3.68 -10.58
C ILE A 522 3.26 -2.83 -9.37
N SER A 523 1.97 -2.71 -9.00
CA SER A 523 1.55 -1.91 -7.85
C SER A 523 2.14 -2.41 -6.53
N ARG A 524 2.26 -3.74 -6.37
CA ARG A 524 2.96 -4.37 -5.24
C ARG A 524 4.46 -4.09 -5.27
N GLU A 525 5.08 -4.20 -6.44
CA GLU A 525 6.51 -3.95 -6.61
C GLU A 525 6.91 -2.51 -6.24
N ILE A 526 6.10 -1.53 -6.67
CA ILE A 526 6.36 -0.11 -6.36
C ILE A 526 5.77 0.35 -5.02
N GLY A 527 5.12 -0.54 -4.26
CA GLY A 527 4.51 -0.22 -2.97
C GLY A 527 3.34 0.78 -3.06
N ASN A 528 2.64 0.84 -4.19
CA ASN A 528 1.47 1.70 -4.37
C ASN A 528 0.20 0.99 -3.88
N ARG A 529 -0.10 1.12 -2.58
CA ARG A 529 -1.24 0.46 -1.93
C ARG A 529 -2.60 0.90 -2.47
N LEU A 530 -2.71 2.14 -2.94
CA LEU A 530 -3.97 2.62 -3.55
C LEU A 530 -4.25 1.88 -4.86
N ALA A 531 -3.26 1.82 -5.76
CA ALA A 531 -3.38 1.12 -7.02
C ALA A 531 -3.46 -0.41 -6.85
N GLU A 532 -2.83 -0.96 -5.80
CA GLU A 532 -2.97 -2.37 -5.43
C GLU A 532 -4.41 -2.72 -5.07
N GLY A 533 -5.04 -1.92 -4.19
CA GLY A 533 -6.44 -2.11 -3.81
C GLY A 533 -7.39 -1.99 -5.01
N GLU A 534 -7.11 -1.07 -5.93
CA GLU A 534 -7.86 -0.89 -7.17
C GLU A 534 -7.71 -2.09 -8.11
N ALA A 535 -6.49 -2.57 -8.35
CA ALA A 535 -6.22 -3.74 -9.19
C ALA A 535 -6.88 -5.01 -8.62
N LEU A 536 -6.81 -5.22 -7.30
CA LEU A 536 -7.50 -6.31 -6.61
C LEU A 536 -9.03 -6.25 -6.81
N MET A 537 -9.61 -5.05 -6.70
CA MET A 537 -11.05 -4.85 -6.92
C MET A 537 -11.46 -5.20 -8.35
N TYR A 538 -10.67 -4.75 -9.36
CA TYR A 538 -10.95 -5.10 -10.76
C TYR A 538 -10.74 -6.59 -11.04
N CYS A 539 -9.68 -7.20 -10.54
CA CYS A 539 -9.50 -8.66 -10.61
C CYS A 539 -10.67 -9.40 -9.97
N ALA A 540 -11.13 -8.96 -8.78
CA ALA A 540 -12.29 -9.56 -8.09
C ALA A 540 -13.56 -9.49 -8.94
N GLN A 541 -13.81 -8.37 -9.60
CA GLN A 541 -14.95 -8.18 -10.48
C GLN A 541 -14.87 -9.10 -11.70
N ILE A 542 -13.72 -9.16 -12.35
CA ILE A 542 -13.53 -9.95 -13.57
C ILE A 542 -13.64 -11.44 -13.24
N GLU A 543 -12.91 -11.94 -12.25
CA GLU A 543 -12.95 -13.34 -11.85
C GLU A 543 -14.33 -13.74 -11.31
N GLY A 544 -14.86 -12.95 -10.37
CA GLY A 544 -16.14 -13.26 -9.73
C GLY A 544 -17.33 -13.12 -10.67
N LEU A 545 -17.54 -11.94 -11.25
CA LEU A 545 -18.78 -11.63 -11.94
C LEU A 545 -18.79 -12.02 -13.42
N TYR A 546 -17.63 -11.90 -14.11
CA TYR A 546 -17.58 -12.13 -15.57
C TYR A 546 -16.98 -13.46 -15.98
N LEU A 547 -16.18 -14.10 -15.12
CA LEU A 547 -15.65 -15.44 -15.36
C LEU A 547 -16.31 -16.51 -14.48
N GLY A 548 -17.08 -16.09 -13.46
CA GLY A 548 -17.91 -16.96 -12.61
C GLY A 548 -17.14 -17.71 -11.52
N ASP A 549 -15.91 -17.30 -11.19
CA ASP A 549 -15.18 -17.80 -10.03
C ASP A 549 -15.48 -16.94 -8.80
N TYR A 550 -16.58 -17.27 -8.13
CA TYR A 550 -17.04 -16.54 -6.96
C TYR A 550 -16.13 -16.64 -5.75
N GLU A 551 -15.38 -17.74 -5.59
CA GLU A 551 -14.47 -17.92 -4.45
C GLU A 551 -13.21 -17.06 -4.64
N GLY A 552 -12.58 -17.12 -5.81
CA GLY A 552 -11.44 -16.29 -6.15
C GLY A 552 -11.78 -14.81 -6.10
N GLY A 553 -12.88 -14.41 -6.77
CA GLY A 553 -13.33 -13.02 -6.76
C GLY A 553 -13.66 -12.49 -5.36
N MET A 554 -14.26 -13.30 -4.48
CA MET A 554 -14.55 -12.92 -3.10
C MET A 554 -13.28 -12.68 -2.28
N ALA A 555 -12.28 -13.55 -2.42
CA ALA A 555 -11.00 -13.41 -1.71
C ALA A 555 -10.29 -12.10 -2.10
N LEU A 556 -10.22 -11.81 -3.40
CA LEU A 556 -9.61 -10.58 -3.92
C LEU A 556 -10.37 -9.31 -3.47
N ALA A 557 -11.70 -9.34 -3.46
CA ALA A 557 -12.50 -8.21 -2.99
C ALA A 557 -12.32 -7.95 -1.49
N GLN A 558 -12.16 -8.99 -0.68
CA GLN A 558 -11.87 -8.87 0.74
C GLN A 558 -10.46 -8.32 0.99
N GLU A 559 -9.47 -8.74 0.22
CA GLU A 559 -8.11 -8.20 0.28
C GLU A 559 -8.09 -6.70 -0.08
N SER A 560 -8.79 -6.29 -1.14
CA SER A 560 -8.97 -4.88 -1.51
C SER A 560 -9.65 -4.08 -0.39
N LEU A 561 -10.72 -4.62 0.21
CA LEU A 561 -11.43 -3.98 1.30
C LEU A 561 -10.53 -3.77 2.52
N HIS A 562 -9.67 -4.75 2.84
CA HIS A 562 -8.73 -4.64 3.96
C HIS A 562 -7.70 -3.52 3.72
N LEU A 563 -7.18 -3.39 2.50
CA LEU A 563 -6.25 -2.30 2.16
C LEU A 563 -6.87 -0.90 2.30
N TRP A 564 -8.18 -0.79 2.09
CA TRP A 564 -8.91 0.48 2.06
C TRP A 564 -9.84 0.72 3.25
N GLU A 565 -9.75 -0.09 4.31
CA GLU A 565 -10.72 -0.14 5.42
C GLU A 565 -11.02 1.22 6.07
N SER A 566 -10.05 2.14 6.08
CA SER A 566 -10.20 3.48 6.66
C SER A 566 -10.57 4.58 5.66
N SER A 567 -10.82 4.24 4.39
CA SER A 567 -11.03 5.19 3.29
C SER A 567 -12.46 5.13 2.76
N THR A 568 -12.96 6.25 2.20
CA THR A 568 -14.26 6.30 1.50
C THR A 568 -14.27 5.43 0.24
N VAL A 569 -13.11 5.13 -0.35
CA VAL A 569 -13.00 4.22 -1.51
C VAL A 569 -13.29 2.77 -1.16
N SER A 570 -13.38 2.39 0.13
CA SER A 570 -13.86 1.08 0.58
C SER A 570 -15.32 0.78 0.15
N LEU A 571 -16.04 1.80 -0.31
CA LEU A 571 -17.33 1.64 -0.99
C LEU A 571 -17.24 0.63 -2.14
N PHE A 572 -16.25 0.75 -3.03
CA PHE A 572 -16.17 -0.05 -4.25
C PHE A 572 -15.97 -1.55 -4.00
N PRO A 573 -15.01 -2.02 -3.17
CA PRO A 573 -14.93 -3.43 -2.85
C PRO A 573 -16.17 -3.96 -2.11
N LEU A 574 -16.84 -3.17 -1.27
CA LEU A 574 -18.12 -3.57 -0.66
C LEU A 574 -19.20 -3.82 -1.70
N LEU A 575 -19.29 -2.99 -2.76
CA LEU A 575 -20.20 -3.20 -3.87
C LEU A 575 -19.89 -4.50 -4.62
N ARG A 576 -18.61 -4.81 -4.86
CA ARG A 576 -18.21 -6.07 -5.53
C ARG A 576 -18.54 -7.30 -4.69
N ILE A 577 -18.27 -7.24 -3.38
CA ILE A 577 -18.66 -8.30 -2.44
C ILE A 577 -20.19 -8.51 -2.49
N ALA A 578 -20.98 -7.44 -2.44
CA ALA A 578 -22.44 -7.53 -2.51
C ALA A 578 -22.90 -8.15 -3.84
N GLN A 579 -22.36 -7.74 -4.98
CA GLN A 579 -22.71 -8.30 -6.30
C GLN A 579 -22.39 -9.80 -6.40
N ILE A 580 -21.22 -10.23 -5.92
CA ILE A 580 -20.86 -11.66 -5.88
C ILE A 580 -21.84 -12.43 -4.98
N GLN A 581 -22.23 -11.88 -3.84
CA GLN A 581 -23.20 -12.50 -2.95
C GLN A 581 -24.59 -12.59 -3.59
N VAL A 582 -25.03 -11.57 -4.33
CA VAL A 582 -26.28 -11.62 -5.12
C VAL A 582 -26.22 -12.75 -6.14
N ALA A 583 -25.13 -12.87 -6.89
CA ALA A 583 -24.94 -13.93 -7.89
C ALA A 583 -24.93 -15.34 -7.25
N GLN A 584 -24.54 -15.45 -5.99
CA GLN A 584 -24.59 -16.69 -5.19
C GLN A 584 -25.97 -16.93 -4.53
N GLY A 585 -26.93 -16.00 -4.60
CA GLY A 585 -28.22 -16.07 -3.91
C GLY A 585 -28.17 -15.77 -2.40
N LYS A 586 -27.09 -15.16 -1.90
CA LYS A 586 -26.87 -14.80 -0.48
C LYS A 586 -27.38 -13.38 -0.18
N PHE A 587 -28.68 -13.15 -0.35
CA PHE A 587 -29.29 -11.82 -0.34
C PHE A 587 -29.15 -11.07 0.98
N ASP A 588 -29.29 -11.75 2.13
CA ASP A 588 -29.13 -11.13 3.45
C ASP A 588 -27.71 -10.59 3.67
N GLN A 589 -26.70 -11.33 3.20
CA GLN A 589 -25.29 -10.90 3.30
C GLN A 589 -25.01 -9.73 2.35
N ALA A 590 -25.56 -9.77 1.13
CA ALA A 590 -25.46 -8.67 0.18
C ALA A 590 -26.10 -7.40 0.75
N MET A 591 -27.29 -7.50 1.34
CA MET A 591 -27.98 -6.38 2.00
C MET A 591 -27.13 -5.78 3.11
N ALA A 592 -26.53 -6.60 3.98
CA ALA A 592 -25.68 -6.13 5.08
C ALA A 592 -24.47 -5.36 4.56
N ASN A 593 -23.85 -5.78 3.45
CA ASN A 593 -22.72 -5.06 2.87
C ASN A 593 -23.15 -3.76 2.16
N LEU A 594 -24.33 -3.72 1.54
CA LEU A 594 -24.87 -2.48 0.98
C LEU A 594 -25.23 -1.46 2.07
N GLU A 595 -25.75 -1.90 3.22
CA GLU A 595 -25.97 -1.01 4.37
C GLU A 595 -24.65 -0.44 4.94
N ARG A 596 -23.57 -1.22 4.94
CA ARG A 596 -22.23 -0.71 5.27
C ARG A 596 -21.72 0.29 4.22
N ALA A 597 -22.02 0.06 2.96
CA ALA A 597 -21.61 0.91 1.84
C ALA A 597 -22.38 2.25 1.79
N ARG A 598 -23.64 2.29 2.27
CA ARG A 598 -24.54 3.46 2.19
C ARG A 598 -23.94 4.76 2.73
N PRO A 599 -23.43 4.82 3.99
CA PRO A 599 -22.85 6.05 4.52
C PRO A 599 -21.55 6.47 3.79
N LEU A 600 -20.87 5.52 3.15
CA LEU A 600 -19.71 5.81 2.32
C LEU A 600 -20.15 6.42 0.97
N GLY A 601 -21.24 5.93 0.38
CA GLY A 601 -21.82 6.47 -0.85
C GLY A 601 -22.37 7.90 -0.67
N GLU A 602 -22.96 8.20 0.48
CA GLU A 602 -23.46 9.54 0.81
C GLU A 602 -22.34 10.57 1.01
N ARG A 603 -21.19 10.13 1.49
CA ARG A 603 -19.97 10.93 1.67
C ARG A 603 -19.06 10.88 0.46
N ASN A 604 -19.27 9.90 -0.39
CA ASN A 604 -18.46 9.76 -1.60
C ASN A 604 -18.86 10.87 -2.56
N VAL A 605 -17.91 11.49 -3.02
CA VAL A 605 -17.77 12.69 -3.76
C VAL A 605 -17.88 12.44 -5.24
N TYR A 606 -17.58 11.18 -5.63
CA TYR A 606 -17.86 10.72 -6.98
C TYR A 606 -19.33 10.29 -7.06
N ASP A 607 -20.14 11.04 -7.79
CA ASP A 607 -21.52 10.65 -8.14
C ASP A 607 -21.58 9.22 -8.75
N LEU A 608 -20.47 8.77 -9.33
CA LEU A 608 -20.25 7.40 -9.79
C LEU A 608 -20.40 6.36 -8.66
N GLY A 609 -19.87 6.63 -7.46
CA GLY A 609 -20.00 5.74 -6.31
C GLY A 609 -21.44 5.64 -5.82
N ARG A 610 -22.18 6.77 -5.86
CA ARG A 610 -23.59 6.83 -5.50
C ARG A 610 -24.47 6.10 -6.53
N ALA A 611 -24.22 6.34 -7.82
CA ALA A 611 -24.91 5.63 -8.91
C ALA A 611 -24.61 4.13 -8.87
N GLY A 612 -23.38 3.72 -8.58
CA GLY A 612 -22.98 2.33 -8.38
C GLY A 612 -23.71 1.67 -7.21
N LEU A 613 -23.85 2.36 -6.07
CA LEU A 613 -24.60 1.87 -4.91
C LEU A 613 -26.08 1.66 -5.26
N ASP A 614 -26.72 2.64 -5.91
CA ASP A 614 -28.11 2.55 -6.32
C ASP A 614 -28.33 1.42 -7.34
N LEU A 615 -27.39 1.25 -8.29
CA LEU A 615 -27.47 0.19 -9.29
C LEU A 615 -27.29 -1.21 -8.68
N VAL A 616 -26.31 -1.42 -7.80
CA VAL A 616 -26.10 -2.72 -7.13
C VAL A 616 -27.27 -3.04 -6.19
N SER A 617 -27.86 -2.02 -5.56
CA SER A 617 -29.08 -2.20 -4.77
C SER A 617 -30.27 -2.62 -5.66
N ALA A 618 -30.40 -2.02 -6.86
CA ALA A 618 -31.43 -2.40 -7.83
C ALA A 618 -31.24 -3.86 -8.31
N ILE A 619 -30.01 -4.29 -8.58
CA ILE A 619 -29.68 -5.69 -8.95
C ILE A 619 -30.09 -6.65 -7.82
N LEU A 620 -29.80 -6.31 -6.55
CA LEU A 620 -30.20 -7.12 -5.40
C LEU A 620 -31.74 -7.23 -5.31
N TYR A 621 -32.46 -6.11 -5.38
CA TYR A 621 -33.92 -6.11 -5.27
C TYR A 621 -34.58 -6.82 -6.44
N ASN A 622 -34.07 -6.74 -7.66
CA ASN A 622 -34.51 -7.53 -8.79
C ASN A 622 -34.30 -9.03 -8.55
N ALA A 623 -33.19 -9.42 -7.95
CA ALA A 623 -32.91 -10.82 -7.63
C ALA A 623 -33.80 -11.38 -6.51
N MET A 624 -34.24 -10.54 -5.55
CA MET A 624 -35.22 -10.91 -4.52
C MET A 624 -36.62 -11.17 -5.13
N GLY A 625 -37.05 -10.35 -6.08
CA GLY A 625 -38.21 -10.60 -6.95
C GLY A 625 -39.58 -10.42 -6.31
N ASP A 626 -39.69 -10.01 -5.05
CA ASP A 626 -40.99 -9.66 -4.43
C ASP A 626 -41.48 -8.27 -4.87
N GLU A 627 -42.78 -8.04 -4.80
CA GLU A 627 -43.42 -6.81 -5.30
C GLU A 627 -42.80 -5.54 -4.67
N THR A 628 -42.53 -5.55 -3.36
CA THR A 628 -41.95 -4.40 -2.65
C THR A 628 -40.54 -4.09 -3.15
N SER A 629 -39.71 -5.11 -3.26
CA SER A 629 -38.35 -4.99 -3.79
C SER A 629 -38.35 -4.49 -5.24
N LEU A 630 -39.22 -5.03 -6.10
CA LEU A 630 -39.33 -4.60 -7.50
C LEU A 630 -39.76 -3.13 -7.65
N ARG A 631 -40.62 -2.62 -6.76
CA ARG A 631 -40.96 -1.19 -6.73
C ARG A 631 -39.77 -0.31 -6.32
N LEU A 632 -38.95 -0.76 -5.35
CA LEU A 632 -37.72 -0.05 -4.97
C LEU A 632 -36.71 0.05 -6.13
N VAL A 633 -36.60 -0.99 -6.99
CA VAL A 633 -35.78 -0.91 -8.21
C VAL A 633 -36.16 0.30 -9.06
N LEU A 634 -37.47 0.50 -9.28
CA LEU A 634 -37.95 1.61 -10.11
C LEU A 634 -37.60 2.99 -9.49
N GLU A 635 -37.67 3.10 -8.17
CA GLU A 635 -37.25 4.35 -7.47
C GLU A 635 -35.77 4.61 -7.62
N LEU A 636 -34.93 3.58 -7.48
CA LEU A 636 -33.47 3.70 -7.60
C LEU A 636 -33.05 4.04 -9.04
N THR A 637 -33.65 3.39 -10.03
CA THR A 637 -33.34 3.65 -11.45
C THR A 637 -33.77 5.06 -11.88
N VAL A 638 -34.87 5.61 -11.31
CA VAL A 638 -35.24 7.03 -11.53
C VAL A 638 -34.17 7.97 -10.99
N LYS A 639 -33.57 7.70 -9.82
CA LYS A 639 -32.46 8.50 -9.30
C LYS A 639 -31.26 8.49 -10.24
N ILE A 640 -30.89 7.31 -10.74
CA ILE A 640 -29.79 7.20 -11.72
C ILE A 640 -30.10 7.97 -12.99
N HIS A 641 -31.34 7.92 -13.50
CA HIS A 641 -31.75 8.71 -14.66
C HIS A 641 -31.64 10.22 -14.41
N GLN A 642 -31.98 10.66 -13.20
CA GLN A 642 -31.81 12.08 -12.80
C GLN A 642 -30.33 12.46 -12.78
N MET A 643 -29.46 11.65 -12.18
CA MET A 643 -28.02 11.91 -12.17
C MET A 643 -27.43 12.01 -13.58
N VAL A 644 -27.92 11.20 -14.53
CA VAL A 644 -27.54 11.32 -15.95
C VAL A 644 -28.05 12.64 -16.56
N ALA A 645 -29.29 13.02 -16.27
CA ALA A 645 -29.88 14.26 -16.76
C ALA A 645 -29.14 15.51 -16.22
N ASP A 646 -28.67 15.43 -14.98
CA ASP A 646 -27.84 16.46 -14.33
C ASP A 646 -26.37 16.42 -14.75
N ASN A 647 -26.02 15.54 -15.70
CA ASN A 647 -24.67 15.34 -16.24
C ASN A 647 -23.62 14.90 -15.19
N LEU A 648 -24.05 14.28 -14.09
CA LEU A 648 -23.19 13.81 -13.02
C LEU A 648 -22.53 12.45 -13.34
N VAL A 649 -23.22 11.59 -14.10
CA VAL A 649 -22.72 10.29 -14.58
C VAL A 649 -22.97 10.11 -16.07
N SER A 650 -22.28 9.14 -16.71
CA SER A 650 -22.41 8.95 -18.16
C SER A 650 -23.76 8.37 -18.57
N GLN A 651 -24.20 8.65 -19.80
CA GLN A 651 -25.42 8.07 -20.37
C GLN A 651 -25.44 6.53 -20.38
N GLN A 652 -24.28 5.90 -20.34
CA GLN A 652 -24.17 4.44 -20.23
C GLN A 652 -24.67 3.90 -18.91
N TYR A 653 -24.67 4.68 -17.81
CA TYR A 653 -25.34 4.33 -16.57
C TYR A 653 -26.87 4.29 -16.72
N GLN A 654 -27.41 5.13 -17.59
CA GLN A 654 -28.82 5.07 -17.98
C GLN A 654 -29.15 3.74 -18.69
N MET A 655 -28.22 3.22 -19.49
CA MET A 655 -28.36 1.92 -20.14
C MET A 655 -28.53 0.78 -19.12
N ALA A 656 -27.66 0.74 -18.10
CA ALA A 656 -27.75 -0.23 -17.02
C ALA A 656 -29.06 -0.09 -16.21
N ALA A 657 -29.40 1.14 -15.81
CA ALA A 657 -30.64 1.44 -15.08
C ALA A 657 -31.89 1.04 -15.89
N ALA A 658 -31.86 1.23 -17.21
CA ALA A 658 -32.96 0.85 -18.10
C ALA A 658 -33.10 -0.69 -18.22
N CYS A 659 -31.98 -1.45 -18.21
CA CYS A 659 -32.01 -2.91 -18.13
C CYS A 659 -32.66 -3.39 -16.83
N GLU A 660 -32.26 -2.82 -15.69
CA GLU A 660 -32.84 -3.16 -14.39
C GLU A 660 -34.32 -2.77 -14.28
N SER A 661 -34.70 -1.60 -14.81
CA SER A 661 -36.11 -1.19 -14.90
C SER A 661 -36.94 -2.18 -15.73
N ALA A 662 -36.41 -2.64 -16.87
CA ALA A 662 -37.11 -3.62 -17.72
C ALA A 662 -37.31 -4.94 -16.96
N ALA A 663 -36.33 -5.41 -16.23
CA ALA A 663 -36.45 -6.61 -15.38
C ALA A 663 -37.51 -6.42 -14.28
N ALA A 664 -37.51 -5.29 -13.58
CA ALA A 664 -38.48 -4.98 -12.53
C ALA A 664 -39.90 -4.89 -13.05
N TYR A 665 -40.16 -4.25 -14.18
CA TYR A 665 -41.49 -4.20 -14.79
C TYR A 665 -41.95 -5.56 -15.23
N LEU A 666 -41.11 -6.45 -15.76
CA LEU A 666 -41.44 -7.82 -16.10
C LEU A 666 -41.84 -8.63 -14.84
N GLY A 667 -41.05 -8.46 -13.77
CA GLY A 667 -41.33 -9.11 -12.47
C GLY A 667 -42.66 -8.64 -11.88
N LEU A 668 -42.92 -7.33 -11.85
CA LEU A 668 -44.18 -6.75 -11.36
C LEU A 668 -45.39 -7.24 -12.15
N ALA A 669 -45.28 -7.30 -13.49
CA ALA A 669 -46.35 -7.85 -14.31
C ALA A 669 -46.69 -9.32 -13.95
N GLY A 670 -45.70 -10.09 -13.46
CA GLY A 670 -45.93 -11.47 -12.98
C GLY A 670 -46.56 -11.56 -11.59
N CYS A 671 -46.48 -10.50 -10.78
CA CYS A 671 -47.05 -10.46 -9.43
C CYS A 671 -48.50 -9.95 -9.38
N LEU A 672 -48.96 -9.27 -10.43
CA LEU A 672 -50.24 -8.57 -10.46
C LEU A 672 -51.37 -9.45 -11.02
N THR A 673 -52.58 -9.26 -10.46
CA THR A 673 -53.82 -9.92 -10.92
C THR A 673 -54.70 -9.04 -11.82
N ASP A 674 -54.47 -7.69 -11.78
CA ASP A 674 -55.19 -6.76 -12.66
C ASP A 674 -54.57 -6.75 -14.07
N GLU A 675 -55.35 -7.14 -15.05
CA GLU A 675 -54.87 -7.22 -16.45
C GLU A 675 -54.49 -5.86 -17.05
N ALA A 676 -55.13 -4.77 -16.64
CA ALA A 676 -54.80 -3.45 -17.18
C ALA A 676 -53.48 -2.93 -16.64
N GLU A 677 -53.24 -3.12 -15.37
CA GLU A 677 -51.97 -2.79 -14.70
C GLU A 677 -50.84 -3.70 -15.22
N CYS A 678 -51.10 -5.00 -15.34
CA CYS A 678 -50.14 -5.95 -15.94
C CYS A 678 -49.73 -5.49 -17.36
N ARG A 679 -50.68 -5.19 -18.25
CA ARG A 679 -50.38 -4.69 -19.60
C ARG A 679 -49.63 -3.35 -19.60
N SER A 680 -49.88 -2.50 -18.62
CA SER A 680 -49.15 -1.24 -18.45
C SER A 680 -47.67 -1.50 -18.17
N HIS A 681 -47.35 -2.38 -17.19
CA HIS A 681 -46.01 -2.75 -16.84
C HIS A 681 -45.26 -3.47 -17.99
N LEU A 682 -45.90 -4.35 -18.73
CA LEU A 682 -45.31 -4.98 -19.90
C LEU A 682 -44.90 -3.97 -20.97
N ARG A 683 -45.72 -2.93 -21.23
CA ARG A 683 -45.33 -1.85 -22.15
C ARG A 683 -44.14 -1.03 -21.64
N GLN A 684 -44.12 -0.77 -20.34
CA GLN A 684 -42.99 -0.06 -19.72
C GLN A 684 -41.72 -0.87 -19.75
N ALA A 685 -41.79 -2.18 -19.55
CA ALA A 685 -40.66 -3.10 -19.73
C ALA A 685 -40.07 -3.01 -21.16
N LEU A 686 -40.95 -3.01 -22.18
CA LEU A 686 -40.53 -2.89 -23.56
C LEU A 686 -39.90 -1.53 -23.86
N GLN A 687 -40.47 -0.46 -23.31
CA GLN A 687 -39.90 0.88 -23.47
C GLN A 687 -38.53 0.99 -22.81
N SER A 688 -38.37 0.53 -21.57
CA SER A 688 -37.09 0.54 -20.85
C SER A 688 -36.04 -0.29 -21.56
N SER A 689 -36.34 -1.51 -21.99
CA SER A 689 -35.41 -2.37 -22.71
C SER A 689 -35.01 -1.79 -24.07
N ARG A 690 -35.90 -1.05 -24.75
CA ARG A 690 -35.62 -0.34 -25.98
C ARG A 690 -34.67 0.84 -25.73
N THR A 691 -34.89 1.61 -24.66
CA THR A 691 -33.97 2.69 -24.24
C THR A 691 -32.57 2.16 -24.03
N ALA A 692 -32.39 1.01 -23.31
CA ALA A 692 -31.09 0.40 -23.13
C ALA A 692 -30.41 0.01 -24.47
N LEU A 693 -31.19 -0.57 -25.38
CA LEU A 693 -30.70 -0.97 -26.70
C LEU A 693 -30.31 0.24 -27.57
N ASP A 694 -31.12 1.30 -27.57
CA ASP A 694 -30.86 2.52 -28.33
C ASP A 694 -29.56 3.21 -27.85
N ILE A 695 -29.36 3.30 -26.53
CA ILE A 695 -28.12 3.85 -25.96
C ILE A 695 -26.92 2.96 -26.35
N TYR A 696 -27.04 1.63 -26.26
CA TYR A 696 -25.98 0.72 -26.66
C TYR A 696 -25.60 0.88 -28.13
N GLN A 697 -26.57 1.08 -29.01
CA GLN A 697 -26.35 1.35 -30.43
C GLN A 697 -25.72 2.74 -30.66
N GLN A 698 -26.20 3.76 -29.94
CA GLN A 698 -25.67 5.14 -30.04
C GLN A 698 -24.17 5.18 -29.72
N PHE A 699 -23.71 4.39 -28.75
CA PHE A 699 -22.29 4.28 -28.38
C PHE A 699 -21.53 3.21 -29.20
N GLY A 700 -21.99 2.86 -30.38
CA GLY A 700 -21.28 1.96 -31.31
C GLY A 700 -21.16 0.52 -30.80
N PHE A 701 -22.15 0.04 -30.05
CA PHE A 701 -22.16 -1.29 -29.43
C PHE A 701 -21.08 -1.48 -28.36
N VAL A 702 -20.77 -0.43 -27.60
CA VAL A 702 -19.83 -0.45 -26.48
C VAL A 702 -20.60 -0.70 -25.19
N GLN A 703 -20.28 -1.80 -24.52
CA GLN A 703 -20.81 -2.14 -23.18
C GLN A 703 -20.06 -1.40 -22.08
N ILE A 704 -20.63 -1.39 -20.88
CA ILE A 704 -19.95 -1.03 -19.63
C ILE A 704 -19.87 -2.24 -18.72
N ILE A 705 -19.02 -2.11 -17.69
CA ILE A 705 -18.80 -3.18 -16.73
C ILE A 705 -20.07 -3.54 -15.91
N GLU A 706 -20.97 -2.59 -15.72
CA GLU A 706 -22.22 -2.77 -15.00
C GLU A 706 -23.36 -3.30 -15.87
N CYS A 707 -23.19 -3.36 -17.20
CA CYS A 707 -24.23 -3.81 -18.12
C CYS A 707 -23.62 -4.46 -19.35
N VAL A 708 -23.58 -5.79 -19.37
CA VAL A 708 -22.98 -6.58 -20.46
C VAL A 708 -23.91 -6.69 -21.65
N SER A 709 -23.35 -6.79 -22.85
CA SER A 709 -24.09 -6.78 -24.12
C SER A 709 -25.13 -7.89 -24.22
N GLU A 710 -24.84 -9.10 -23.75
CA GLU A 710 -25.77 -10.22 -23.75
C GLU A 710 -26.97 -9.99 -22.83
N GLU A 711 -26.83 -9.20 -21.76
CA GLU A 711 -27.96 -8.83 -20.90
C GLU A 711 -28.90 -7.87 -21.62
N ILE A 712 -28.40 -6.86 -22.31
CA ILE A 712 -29.20 -5.90 -23.07
C ILE A 712 -30.10 -6.63 -24.05
N PHE A 713 -29.53 -7.53 -24.85
CA PHE A 713 -30.28 -8.33 -25.83
C PHE A 713 -31.27 -9.28 -25.15
N PHE A 714 -30.88 -9.91 -24.04
CA PHE A 714 -31.73 -10.83 -23.32
C PHE A 714 -32.94 -10.14 -22.70
N ARG A 715 -32.75 -9.00 -22.01
CA ARG A 715 -33.82 -8.20 -21.42
C ARG A 715 -34.79 -7.70 -22.49
N HIS A 716 -34.27 -7.23 -23.63
CA HIS A 716 -35.10 -6.80 -24.75
C HIS A 716 -35.89 -7.96 -25.36
N SER A 717 -35.30 -9.13 -25.52
CA SER A 717 -36.01 -10.35 -25.93
C SER A 717 -37.15 -10.73 -24.98
N GLN A 718 -36.92 -10.72 -23.66
CA GLN A 718 -37.92 -11.00 -22.65
C GLN A 718 -39.09 -10.01 -22.74
N ALA A 719 -38.82 -8.72 -22.87
CA ALA A 719 -39.83 -7.68 -22.96
C ALA A 719 -40.66 -7.79 -24.24
N LEU A 720 -40.04 -8.14 -25.38
CA LEU A 720 -40.72 -8.39 -26.66
C LEU A 720 -41.64 -9.61 -26.56
N ALA A 721 -41.14 -10.73 -26.01
CA ALA A 721 -41.94 -11.96 -25.84
C ALA A 721 -43.17 -11.72 -24.96
N ALA A 722 -43.03 -11.01 -23.85
CA ALA A 722 -44.10 -10.66 -22.94
C ALA A 722 -45.16 -9.73 -23.57
N ASN A 723 -44.78 -8.94 -24.58
CA ASN A 723 -45.69 -8.11 -25.37
C ASN A 723 -46.17 -8.79 -26.67
N SER A 724 -45.97 -10.10 -26.80
CA SER A 724 -46.45 -10.92 -27.94
C SER A 724 -45.71 -10.68 -29.28
N TYR A 725 -44.53 -10.07 -29.26
CA TYR A 725 -43.65 -9.89 -30.44
C TYR A 725 -42.67 -11.07 -30.58
N GLN A 726 -43.18 -12.32 -30.70
CA GLN A 726 -42.36 -13.54 -30.57
C GLN A 726 -41.23 -13.63 -31.62
N SER A 727 -41.46 -13.27 -32.87
CA SER A 727 -40.46 -13.36 -33.94
C SER A 727 -39.26 -12.43 -33.67
N GLU A 728 -39.51 -11.22 -33.16
CA GLU A 728 -38.45 -10.28 -32.80
C GLU A 728 -37.74 -10.73 -31.50
N ALA A 729 -38.50 -11.26 -30.55
CA ALA A 729 -37.95 -11.80 -29.31
C ALA A 729 -36.95 -12.93 -29.60
N ASP A 730 -37.30 -13.87 -30.47
CA ASP A 730 -36.40 -14.98 -30.86
C ASP A 730 -35.11 -14.49 -31.54
N LYS A 731 -35.19 -13.41 -32.33
CA LYS A 731 -34.03 -12.76 -32.97
C LYS A 731 -33.07 -12.21 -31.90
N TYR A 732 -33.59 -11.46 -30.91
CA TYR A 732 -32.74 -10.87 -29.87
C TYR A 732 -32.22 -11.91 -28.87
N LEU A 733 -33.01 -12.98 -28.60
CA LEU A 733 -32.51 -14.11 -27.80
C LEU A 733 -31.34 -14.82 -28.47
N LYS A 734 -31.39 -14.97 -29.80
CA LYS A 734 -30.30 -15.51 -30.58
C LYS A 734 -29.05 -14.58 -30.47
N GLN A 735 -29.24 -13.26 -30.58
CA GLN A 735 -28.15 -12.31 -30.43
C GLN A 735 -27.51 -12.38 -29.02
N ALA A 736 -28.30 -12.48 -27.96
CA ALA A 736 -27.81 -12.67 -26.60
C ALA A 736 -26.96 -13.94 -26.47
N LYS A 737 -27.44 -15.06 -27.05
CA LYS A 737 -26.69 -16.32 -27.06
C LYS A 737 -25.40 -16.22 -27.89
N ASP A 738 -25.46 -15.61 -29.07
CA ASP A 738 -24.33 -15.50 -29.97
C ASP A 738 -23.24 -14.63 -29.32
N GLU A 739 -23.60 -13.55 -28.62
CA GLU A 739 -22.69 -12.67 -27.89
C GLU A 739 -22.05 -13.38 -26.69
N MET A 740 -22.83 -14.08 -25.88
CA MET A 740 -22.34 -14.93 -24.79
C MET A 740 -21.35 -15.97 -25.32
N THR A 741 -21.66 -16.62 -26.46
CA THR A 741 -20.81 -17.63 -27.09
C THR A 741 -19.52 -17.03 -27.64
N ARG A 742 -19.58 -15.85 -28.26
CA ARG A 742 -18.42 -15.10 -28.71
C ARG A 742 -17.41 -14.85 -27.59
N LYS A 743 -17.89 -14.35 -26.46
CA LYS A 743 -17.06 -14.09 -25.28
C LYS A 743 -16.50 -15.39 -24.67
N HIS A 744 -17.32 -16.45 -24.62
CA HIS A 744 -16.88 -17.75 -24.12
C HIS A 744 -15.73 -18.36 -24.96
N VAL A 745 -15.75 -18.18 -26.27
CA VAL A 745 -14.68 -18.68 -27.16
C VAL A 745 -13.34 -17.97 -26.93
N LEU A 746 -13.35 -16.74 -26.43
CA LEU A 746 -12.13 -16.01 -26.06
C LEU A 746 -11.40 -16.60 -24.85
N ILE A 747 -12.11 -17.39 -24.03
CA ILE A 747 -11.50 -18.07 -22.87
C ILE A 747 -10.80 -19.35 -23.36
N PRO A 748 -9.49 -19.56 -23.06
CA PRO A 748 -8.75 -20.75 -23.46
C PRO A 748 -9.42 -22.06 -23.02
N THR A 749 -9.28 -23.11 -23.83
CA THR A 749 -9.96 -24.40 -23.62
C THR A 749 -9.52 -25.13 -22.35
N ASP A 750 -8.31 -24.91 -21.89
CA ASP A 750 -7.69 -25.46 -20.71
C ASP A 750 -7.92 -24.59 -19.44
N SER A 751 -8.48 -23.42 -19.59
CA SER A 751 -8.77 -22.53 -18.45
C SER A 751 -9.96 -23.03 -17.63
N PRO A 752 -9.86 -23.05 -16.29
CA PRO A 752 -10.98 -23.38 -15.39
C PRO A 752 -12.19 -22.43 -15.60
N PHE A 753 -11.91 -21.17 -15.97
CA PHE A 753 -12.94 -20.16 -16.21
C PHE A 753 -13.89 -20.51 -17.37
N ARG A 754 -13.46 -21.37 -18.29
CA ARG A 754 -14.34 -21.78 -19.40
C ARG A 754 -15.61 -22.49 -18.93
N LYS A 755 -15.52 -23.27 -17.88
CA LYS A 755 -16.67 -23.95 -17.27
C LYS A 755 -17.49 -23.01 -16.41
N THR A 756 -16.84 -22.27 -15.50
CA THR A 756 -17.53 -21.38 -14.56
C THR A 756 -18.30 -20.26 -15.26
N TYR A 757 -17.80 -19.75 -16.38
CA TYR A 757 -18.47 -18.76 -17.23
C TYR A 757 -19.86 -19.21 -17.67
N LEU A 758 -20.01 -20.46 -18.08
CA LEU A 758 -21.31 -20.98 -18.56
C LEU A 758 -22.21 -21.51 -17.44
N GLU A 759 -21.61 -22.08 -16.37
CA GLU A 759 -22.37 -22.82 -15.37
C GLU A 759 -22.71 -22.00 -14.12
N ASN A 760 -21.84 -21.03 -13.75
CA ASN A 760 -22.04 -20.29 -12.51
C ASN A 760 -22.82 -18.99 -12.72
N ILE A 761 -22.60 -18.27 -13.84
CA ILE A 761 -23.23 -16.96 -14.09
C ILE A 761 -24.74 -17.13 -14.32
N PRO A 762 -25.63 -16.53 -13.48
CA PRO A 762 -27.08 -16.72 -13.58
C PRO A 762 -27.67 -16.28 -14.93
N LEU A 763 -27.18 -15.17 -15.47
CA LEU A 763 -27.58 -14.65 -16.79
C LEU A 763 -27.32 -15.66 -17.90
N HIS A 764 -26.13 -16.28 -17.92
CA HIS A 764 -25.75 -17.23 -18.96
C HIS A 764 -26.57 -18.52 -18.89
N ARG A 765 -26.90 -18.99 -17.68
CA ARG A 765 -27.84 -20.11 -17.52
C ARG A 765 -29.23 -19.76 -18.07
N ALA A 766 -29.75 -18.59 -17.71
CA ALA A 766 -31.04 -18.12 -18.16
C ALA A 766 -31.14 -17.99 -19.70
N ILE A 767 -30.11 -17.43 -20.34
CA ILE A 767 -30.04 -17.33 -21.81
C ILE A 767 -30.02 -18.72 -22.46
N ARG A 768 -29.22 -19.64 -21.95
CA ARG A 768 -29.15 -21.02 -22.48
C ARG A 768 -30.46 -21.78 -22.36
N ASP A 769 -31.10 -21.67 -21.19
CA ASP A 769 -32.37 -22.35 -20.93
C ASP A 769 -33.48 -21.76 -21.80
N ALA A 770 -33.60 -20.45 -21.88
CA ALA A 770 -34.57 -19.78 -22.77
C ALA A 770 -34.34 -20.17 -24.24
N TYR A 771 -33.09 -20.19 -24.72
CA TYR A 771 -32.81 -20.59 -26.10
C TYR A 771 -33.11 -22.05 -26.38
N ARG A 772 -32.86 -22.98 -25.45
CA ARG A 772 -33.21 -24.40 -25.57
C ARG A 772 -34.72 -24.58 -25.72
N MET A 773 -35.52 -23.86 -24.90
CA MET A 773 -36.98 -23.91 -24.98
C MET A 773 -37.52 -23.45 -26.34
N THR A 774 -36.84 -22.53 -27.04
CA THR A 774 -37.26 -22.13 -28.41
C THR A 774 -36.97 -23.20 -29.46
N GLN A 775 -35.93 -24.02 -29.26
CA GLN A 775 -35.60 -25.12 -30.19
C GLN A 775 -36.45 -26.36 -29.98
N GLU A 776 -36.96 -26.59 -28.77
CA GLU A 776 -37.83 -27.72 -28.41
C GLU A 776 -39.29 -27.50 -28.78
N LYS A 777 -39.71 -26.28 -29.14
CA LYS A 777 -41.05 -26.04 -29.70
C LYS A 777 -41.13 -26.69 -31.08
N PRO A 778 -42.01 -27.73 -31.33
CA PRO A 778 -42.16 -28.28 -32.65
C PRO A 778 -42.64 -27.17 -33.57
N HIS A 779 -42.02 -27.05 -34.76
CA HIS A 779 -42.54 -26.22 -35.84
C HIS A 779 -44.01 -26.65 -36.08
N GLY A 780 -44.93 -25.91 -35.45
CA GLY A 780 -46.35 -26.17 -35.57
C GLY A 780 -46.76 -26.12 -37.03
N PHE A 781 -47.41 -27.19 -37.47
CA PHE A 781 -48.13 -27.36 -38.67
C PHE A 781 -48.62 -26.04 -39.28
N SER A 782 -48.15 -25.70 -40.48
CA SER A 782 -48.86 -24.80 -41.37
C SER A 782 -50.22 -25.45 -41.70
N ALA A 783 -51.24 -25.01 -40.97
CA ALA A 783 -52.62 -25.29 -41.41
C ALA A 783 -52.90 -24.43 -42.63
N GLN A 784 -53.29 -25.11 -43.66
CA GLN A 784 -53.78 -24.63 -44.96
C GLN A 784 -54.91 -23.60 -44.83
#